data_9bc823f4f3750ff71ef0fb4de33c7af3
#
_entry.id   9bc823f4f3750ff71ef0fb4de33c7af3
#
_cell.length_a   1.000
_cell.length_b   1.000
_cell.length_c   1.000
_cell.angle_alpha   90.00
_cell.angle_beta   90.00
_cell.angle_gamma   90.00
#
_symmetry.space_group_name_H-M   'P 1'
#
loop_
_entity.id
_entity.type
_entity.pdbx_description
1 polymer ?
#
loop_
_entity_poly.entity_id
_entity_poly.type
_entity_poly.pdbx_seq_one_letter_code
_entity_poly.pdbx_strand_id
1 'polypeptide(L)'
;MAGLLSAVRSGSRALLRFNPAAAGRLTAARPRFLALNRLKPGSSAGNRYTFPLLFYSTDAPKDGKASRPELRPGGGGGGGGRKDWKSRLLQGDVPWDDKDFRYVLITMGGVASVLLYLYLRDPGREITWKDFVHRYLDRGLVERLEVVNKQFVRVILVPGADSSEGSYVWFNIGSVDTFERNLETAHYELGLEPSRRAAVVYTSESDGSFLMSFIPTLLLIGFLLFTLRRGPMGGGMGGGRGGPFSMSESTAKMMKDNIDIKFKDVAGCEEAKVEIMEFVNFLKNPQQYLDLGAKIPKGAVLSGPPGTGKTLLAKATAGEANVPFITVNGSEFLEMFVGVGPARVRDMFAMARKNAPCILFIDEIDAVGRKRGGGNFGGQSEQENTLNQLLVEMDGFNTSTNVVVLAGTNRPDVLDPALMRPGRFDRQIYLGPPDIKGRASIFKVHLRPLKLDPSLDRNAIARKMAAATPGFTGADIANVCNEAALIAARHLNEFINVKHFEQAIDRVIGGLEKKTQVLQPTEKKTVAYHEAGHAVVGWFLQHADPLLKVSIIPRGKGLGYAQYLPKEQYLYTREQLFDRMCMMLGGRVAERVFFDRITTGAHDDLKKVTQSAYAQIVQFGMSEKVGQVSFDLPRQGEMVLEKPYSEATAELIDEEVRDLVDRAFQRTLELVIEKREQVEMVGKRLLEKEVLDKADMIELLGPRPFEEKSTYEEFVEGTGSFEEDTSLPEGLKDWNKERGETQEEPPASQEKQAA
;
A
#
# COMPACT_ATOMS: atom_id res chain seq x y z
N MET A 1 -49.91 -29.95 11.95
CA MET A 1 -51.06 -29.65 11.08
C MET A 1 -50.46 -28.93 9.87
N ALA A 2 -50.14 -29.62 8.82
CA ALA A 2 -51.02 -30.19 7.82
C ALA A 2 -51.62 -29.10 6.92
N GLY A 3 -51.15 -29.11 5.71
CA GLY A 3 -51.86 -28.93 4.47
C GLY A 3 -51.35 -27.73 3.66
N LEU A 4 -51.02 -27.79 2.49
CA LEU A 4 -51.20 -28.55 1.24
C LEU A 4 -50.43 -27.75 0.18
N LEU A 5 -49.47 -28.18 -0.50
CA LEU A 5 -49.40 -28.98 -1.73
C LEU A 5 -50.39 -28.61 -2.85
N SER A 6 -49.73 -28.44 -4.00
CA SER A 6 -50.27 -28.62 -5.37
C SER A 6 -50.84 -27.34 -6.00
N ALA A 7 -50.60 -27.04 -7.22
CA ALA A 7 -50.33 -27.66 -8.49
C ALA A 7 -50.32 -26.51 -9.51
N VAL A 8 -49.74 -26.61 -10.54
CA VAL A 8 -49.85 -27.16 -11.88
C VAL A 8 -49.40 -26.14 -12.94
N ARG A 9 -48.43 -26.46 -13.68
CA ARG A 9 -48.21 -26.59 -15.13
C ARG A 9 -49.27 -25.97 -16.07
N SER A 10 -48.68 -25.46 -17.12
CA SER A 10 -49.17 -25.20 -18.47
C SER A 10 -49.46 -23.70 -18.72
N GLY A 11 -49.07 -23.08 -19.80
CA GLY A 11 -48.59 -23.50 -21.09
C GLY A 11 -48.68 -22.33 -22.03
N SER A 12 -48.00 -22.47 -23.13
CA SER A 12 -48.33 -21.89 -24.42
C SER A 12 -47.58 -20.61 -24.86
N ARG A 13 -46.70 -20.89 -25.74
CA ARG A 13 -46.26 -20.19 -26.95
C ARG A 13 -47.27 -19.16 -27.50
N ALA A 14 -46.77 -17.97 -27.82
CA ALA A 14 -47.30 -17.15 -28.89
C ALA A 14 -46.15 -16.55 -29.71
N LEU A 15 -46.01 -17.04 -30.91
CA LEU A 15 -45.25 -16.51 -32.01
C LEU A 15 -45.95 -15.26 -32.55
N LEU A 16 -45.25 -14.13 -32.69
CA LEU A 16 -45.65 -13.10 -33.60
C LEU A 16 -44.47 -12.74 -34.51
N ARG A 17 -44.63 -13.19 -35.75
CA ARG A 17 -43.90 -12.71 -36.94
C ARG A 17 -44.21 -11.24 -37.20
N PHE A 18 -43.25 -10.43 -37.49
CA PHE A 18 -43.43 -9.25 -38.34
C PHE A 18 -42.37 -9.20 -39.41
N ASN A 19 -42.84 -8.98 -40.62
CA ASN A 19 -42.15 -8.98 -41.90
C ASN A 19 -41.63 -7.58 -42.25
N PRO A 20 -40.56 -7.45 -43.07
CA PRO A 20 -39.90 -6.19 -43.36
C PRO A 20 -40.45 -5.58 -44.65
N ALA A 21 -40.64 -4.28 -44.68
CA ALA A 21 -40.52 -3.45 -45.90
C ALA A 21 -40.85 -1.98 -45.62
N ALA A 22 -39.83 -1.13 -45.61
CA ALA A 22 -39.91 0.20 -46.23
C ALA A 22 -38.52 0.82 -46.33
N ALA A 23 -38.09 0.98 -47.54
CA ALA A 23 -36.83 1.60 -47.92
C ALA A 23 -36.88 3.12 -47.73
N GLY A 24 -35.80 3.68 -47.18
CA GLY A 24 -35.54 5.11 -47.19
C GLY A 24 -34.03 5.34 -47.24
N ARG A 25 -33.53 5.67 -48.44
CA ARG A 25 -32.14 6.06 -48.72
C ARG A 25 -31.80 7.35 -47.98
N LEU A 26 -30.71 7.38 -47.25
CA LEU A 26 -29.92 8.59 -47.03
C LEU A 26 -28.43 8.24 -46.95
N THR A 27 -27.71 8.99 -47.72
CA THR A 27 -26.34 8.88 -48.19
C THR A 27 -25.27 8.90 -47.13
N ALA A 28 -24.30 8.00 -47.30
CA ALA A 28 -23.06 7.93 -46.56
C ALA A 28 -22.08 9.04 -46.95
N ALA A 29 -21.51 9.74 -45.99
CA ALA A 29 -20.29 10.52 -46.14
C ALA A 29 -19.14 9.82 -45.38
N ARG A 30 -18.17 9.29 -46.13
CA ARG A 30 -16.89 8.80 -45.63
C ARG A 30 -15.88 9.94 -45.53
N PRO A 31 -15.09 10.07 -44.49
CA PRO A 31 -13.90 10.91 -44.53
C PRO A 31 -12.73 10.16 -45.19
N ARG A 32 -12.07 10.87 -46.10
CA ARG A 32 -10.90 10.44 -46.85
C ARG A 32 -9.65 10.37 -45.97
N PHE A 33 -8.96 9.22 -46.00
CA PHE A 33 -7.55 9.12 -45.64
C PHE A 33 -6.68 9.69 -46.76
N LEU A 34 -5.84 10.67 -46.41
CA LEU A 34 -4.76 11.16 -47.27
C LEU A 34 -3.55 10.23 -47.12
N ALA A 35 -3.22 9.57 -48.21
CA ALA A 35 -1.96 8.86 -48.39
C ALA A 35 -0.86 9.86 -48.76
N LEU A 36 0.26 9.84 -48.06
CA LEU A 36 1.48 10.53 -48.47
C LEU A 36 2.60 9.52 -48.73
N ASN A 37 3.11 9.70 -49.91
CA ASN A 37 4.05 8.96 -50.72
C ASN A 37 5.36 8.55 -50.05
N ARG A 38 5.83 7.40 -50.57
CA ARG A 38 7.17 6.84 -50.66
C ARG A 38 8.25 7.88 -51.00
N LEU A 39 9.37 7.80 -50.25
CA LEU A 39 10.70 8.08 -50.77
C LEU A 39 11.65 6.99 -50.31
N LYS A 40 12.42 6.46 -51.23
CA LYS A 40 13.41 5.38 -51.13
C LYS A 40 14.79 5.93 -50.73
N PRO A 41 15.77 5.08 -50.41
CA PRO A 41 16.77 5.30 -49.41
C PRO A 41 18.12 5.79 -49.92
N GLY A 42 18.81 6.54 -49.10
CA GLY A 42 20.22 6.91 -49.26
C GLY A 42 21.03 6.51 -48.02
N SER A 43 22.11 5.91 -48.32
CA SER A 43 23.16 5.26 -47.55
C SER A 43 23.74 6.04 -46.35
N SER A 44 24.24 5.21 -45.42
CA SER A 44 25.46 5.28 -44.64
C SER A 44 25.47 6.01 -43.30
N ALA A 45 26.16 5.33 -42.40
CA ALA A 45 26.83 5.71 -41.17
C ALA A 45 26.11 5.37 -39.86
N GLY A 46 26.68 4.36 -39.21
CA GLY A 46 26.26 3.85 -37.91
C GLY A 46 26.47 4.82 -36.77
N ASN A 47 25.60 4.73 -35.83
CA ASN A 47 25.87 5.16 -34.47
C ASN A 47 25.29 4.14 -33.49
N ARG A 48 26.19 3.40 -32.90
CA ARG A 48 25.92 2.52 -31.76
C ARG A 48 25.79 3.41 -30.52
N TYR A 49 24.63 3.45 -29.91
CA TYR A 49 24.48 3.94 -28.54
C TYR A 49 24.84 2.82 -27.56
N THR A 50 26.03 2.91 -27.01
CA THR A 50 26.48 2.17 -25.83
C THR A 50 26.17 3.01 -24.60
N PHE A 51 25.44 2.42 -23.65
CA PHE A 51 25.26 2.96 -22.30
C PHE A 51 26.58 2.83 -21.53
N PRO A 52 27.07 3.86 -20.83
CA PRO A 52 28.23 3.73 -19.95
C PRO A 52 27.78 3.26 -18.56
N LEU A 53 28.31 2.10 -18.15
CA LEU A 53 28.39 1.66 -16.76
C LEU A 53 29.45 2.53 -16.06
N LEU A 54 29.02 3.35 -15.11
CA LEU A 54 29.87 4.10 -14.23
C LEU A 54 30.45 3.17 -13.15
N PHE A 55 31.72 2.78 -13.32
CA PHE A 55 32.58 2.29 -12.24
C PHE A 55 33.17 3.47 -11.50
N TYR A 56 32.88 3.61 -10.22
CA TYR A 56 33.61 4.51 -9.33
C TYR A 56 34.96 3.87 -8.98
N SER A 57 36.05 4.49 -9.44
CA SER A 57 37.39 4.24 -8.98
C SER A 57 37.72 5.31 -7.93
N THR A 58 38.03 4.88 -6.73
CA THR A 58 38.61 5.73 -5.68
C THR A 58 40.12 5.59 -5.74
N ASP A 59 40.81 6.57 -6.32
CA ASP A 59 42.22 6.77 -6.13
C ASP A 59 42.49 7.54 -4.82
N ALA A 60 43.29 6.95 -3.96
CA ALA A 60 43.84 7.60 -2.78
C ALA A 60 45.33 7.94 -3.02
N PRO A 61 45.82 9.11 -2.56
CA PRO A 61 47.20 9.51 -2.78
C PRO A 61 48.16 8.82 -1.80
N LYS A 62 49.34 8.48 -2.34
CA LYS A 62 50.54 8.05 -1.59
C LYS A 62 51.17 9.26 -0.90
N ASP A 63 51.52 9.11 0.37
CA ASP A 63 52.87 9.35 0.90
C ASP A 63 52.86 9.24 2.44
N GLY A 64 53.90 8.58 2.98
CA GLY A 64 54.18 8.58 4.42
C GLY A 64 54.83 7.28 4.94
N LYS A 65 56.20 7.25 4.88
CA LYS A 65 57.05 6.23 5.51
C LYS A 65 56.88 6.20 7.03
N ALA A 66 56.73 4.98 7.62
CA ALA A 66 57.39 4.66 8.89
C ALA A 66 57.35 3.13 9.19
N SER A 67 58.55 2.58 9.29
CA SER A 67 59.10 1.51 10.13
C SER A 67 58.30 0.26 10.53
N ARG A 68 58.87 -0.88 10.10
CA ARG A 68 58.65 -2.25 10.63
C ARG A 68 59.00 -2.38 12.14
N PRO A 69 58.43 -3.36 12.81
CA PRO A 69 59.28 -4.35 13.51
C PRO A 69 59.04 -5.79 13.03
N GLU A 70 60.15 -6.48 12.88
CA GLU A 70 60.27 -7.92 12.67
C GLU A 70 59.77 -8.72 13.86
N LEU A 71 59.10 -9.86 13.58
CA LEU A 71 59.01 -10.99 14.54
C LEU A 71 59.19 -12.29 13.77
N ARG A 72 60.08 -13.08 14.25
CA ARG A 72 60.61 -14.34 13.76
C ARG A 72 59.62 -15.51 13.90
N PRO A 73 59.87 -16.62 13.22
CA PRO A 73 58.92 -17.69 12.98
C PRO A 73 58.94 -18.77 14.05
N GLY A 74 57.76 -19.29 14.34
CA GLY A 74 57.59 -20.53 15.10
C GLY A 74 56.85 -21.56 14.24
N GLY A 75 57.47 -22.71 14.13
CA GLY A 75 57.17 -23.77 13.20
C GLY A 75 55.99 -24.65 13.49
N GLY A 76 55.62 -25.40 12.46
CA GLY A 76 55.07 -26.75 12.59
C GLY A 76 53.60 -26.94 12.20
N GLY A 77 53.35 -27.65 11.11
CA GLY A 77 52.07 -28.30 10.91
C GLY A 77 51.65 -28.31 9.42
N GLY A 78 52.04 -29.37 8.71
CA GLY A 78 51.67 -29.60 7.33
C GLY A 78 50.17 -29.79 7.12
N GLY A 79 49.62 -29.01 6.20
CA GLY A 79 48.32 -29.18 5.61
C GLY A 79 48.39 -28.86 4.14
N GLY A 80 48.64 -29.89 3.27
CA GLY A 80 48.65 -29.75 1.83
C GLY A 80 47.31 -29.15 1.34
N GLY A 81 47.29 -27.89 0.97
CA GLY A 81 46.20 -27.23 0.28
C GLY A 81 45.94 -27.95 -1.05
N ARG A 82 44.88 -28.79 -1.12
CA ARG A 82 44.38 -29.31 -2.39
C ARG A 82 44.01 -28.11 -3.26
N LYS A 83 44.82 -27.88 -4.31
CA LYS A 83 44.51 -26.90 -5.35
C LYS A 83 43.16 -27.29 -5.93
N ASP A 84 42.20 -26.39 -5.93
CA ASP A 84 40.84 -26.59 -6.42
C ASP A 84 40.92 -27.03 -7.92
N TRP A 85 40.16 -28.05 -8.32
CA TRP A 85 40.19 -28.61 -9.69
C TRP A 85 39.98 -27.54 -10.78
N LYS A 86 39.29 -26.46 -10.46
CA LYS A 86 39.08 -25.32 -11.36
C LYS A 86 40.38 -24.57 -11.67
N SER A 87 41.28 -24.41 -10.69
CA SER A 87 42.56 -23.77 -10.92
C SER A 87 43.54 -24.61 -11.72
N ARG A 88 43.46 -25.95 -11.64
CA ARG A 88 44.23 -26.89 -12.45
C ARG A 88 43.75 -26.92 -13.92
N LEU A 89 42.41 -26.87 -14.14
CA LEU A 89 41.82 -26.79 -15.48
C LEU A 89 42.22 -25.51 -16.22
N LEU A 90 42.29 -24.37 -15.54
CA LEU A 90 42.73 -23.08 -16.08
C LEU A 90 44.23 -23.08 -16.42
N GLN A 91 45.03 -23.99 -15.82
CA GLN A 91 46.46 -24.16 -16.10
C GLN A 91 46.73 -25.21 -17.20
N GLY A 92 45.63 -25.79 -17.82
CA GLY A 92 45.78 -26.74 -18.90
C GLY A 92 46.00 -28.21 -18.44
N ASP A 93 45.90 -28.46 -17.11
CA ASP A 93 46.06 -29.79 -16.55
C ASP A 93 44.66 -30.40 -16.20
N VAL A 94 44.32 -31.52 -16.84
CA VAL A 94 42.99 -32.16 -16.68
C VAL A 94 43.00 -33.06 -15.43
N PRO A 95 42.29 -32.70 -14.37
CA PRO A 95 42.37 -33.36 -13.06
C PRO A 95 41.52 -34.65 -13.04
N TRP A 96 41.93 -35.73 -13.72
CA TRP A 96 41.22 -37.02 -13.75
C TRP A 96 41.13 -37.70 -12.39
N ASP A 97 41.98 -37.36 -11.43
CA ASP A 97 42.02 -37.92 -10.07
C ASP A 97 41.00 -37.27 -9.12
N ASP A 98 40.41 -36.13 -9.51
CA ASP A 98 39.45 -35.43 -8.72
C ASP A 98 38.03 -36.01 -8.90
N LYS A 99 37.47 -36.55 -7.82
CA LYS A 99 36.13 -37.13 -7.84
C LYS A 99 35.06 -36.15 -8.31
N ASP A 100 35.25 -34.89 -7.99
CA ASP A 100 34.29 -33.83 -8.29
C ASP A 100 34.30 -33.48 -9.79
N PHE A 101 35.48 -33.44 -10.39
CA PHE A 101 35.65 -33.26 -11.83
C PHE A 101 35.00 -34.38 -12.61
N ARG A 102 35.17 -35.63 -12.16
CA ARG A 102 34.52 -36.80 -12.79
C ARG A 102 33.00 -36.73 -12.73
N TYR A 103 32.40 -36.29 -11.61
CA TYR A 103 30.95 -36.12 -11.51
C TYR A 103 30.42 -35.04 -12.45
N VAL A 104 31.12 -33.89 -12.57
CA VAL A 104 30.77 -32.86 -13.54
C VAL A 104 30.83 -33.36 -14.97
N LEU A 105 31.86 -34.13 -15.29
CA LEU A 105 32.03 -34.70 -16.64
C LEU A 105 30.94 -35.73 -16.97
N ILE A 106 30.56 -36.60 -16.03
CA ILE A 106 29.48 -37.58 -16.21
C ILE A 106 28.13 -36.87 -16.38
N THR A 107 27.86 -35.82 -15.60
CA THR A 107 26.62 -35.07 -15.74
C THR A 107 26.54 -34.29 -17.05
N MET A 108 27.63 -33.67 -17.49
CA MET A 108 27.71 -33.03 -18.81
C MET A 108 27.57 -34.03 -19.96
N GLY A 109 28.21 -35.18 -19.85
CA GLY A 109 28.08 -36.28 -20.83
C GLY A 109 26.64 -36.80 -20.92
N GLY A 110 25.95 -36.94 -19.77
CA GLY A 110 24.55 -37.32 -19.72
C GLY A 110 23.63 -36.33 -20.41
N VAL A 111 23.82 -35.03 -20.11
CA VAL A 111 23.05 -33.95 -20.76
C VAL A 111 23.31 -33.88 -22.25
N ALA A 112 24.56 -34.01 -22.67
CA ALA A 112 24.93 -34.01 -24.09
C ALA A 112 24.30 -35.22 -24.83
N SER A 113 24.26 -36.41 -24.22
CA SER A 113 23.62 -37.60 -24.78
C SER A 113 22.12 -37.44 -24.95
N VAL A 114 21.44 -36.79 -23.98
CA VAL A 114 20.00 -36.48 -24.07
C VAL A 114 19.73 -35.45 -25.18
N LEU A 115 20.55 -34.43 -25.29
CA LEU A 115 20.41 -33.40 -26.34
C LEU A 115 20.67 -34.00 -27.71
N LEU A 116 21.66 -34.90 -27.83
CA LEU A 116 21.95 -35.63 -29.08
C LEU A 116 20.81 -36.57 -29.48
N TYR A 117 20.20 -37.26 -28.51
CA TYR A 117 19.02 -38.09 -28.74
C TYR A 117 17.82 -37.28 -29.21
N LEU A 118 17.56 -36.11 -28.59
CA LEU A 118 16.51 -35.19 -29.01
C LEU A 118 16.75 -34.62 -30.40
N TYR A 119 18.02 -34.37 -30.76
CA TYR A 119 18.42 -33.86 -32.08
C TYR A 119 18.30 -34.90 -33.16
N LEU A 120 18.58 -36.19 -32.87
CA LEU A 120 18.51 -37.30 -33.81
C LEU A 120 17.10 -37.90 -33.94
N ARG A 121 16.12 -37.49 -33.14
CA ARG A 121 14.73 -37.92 -33.26
C ARG A 121 14.09 -37.20 -34.45
N ASP A 122 13.78 -37.97 -35.51
CA ASP A 122 13.10 -37.50 -36.72
C ASP A 122 11.62 -37.28 -36.40
N PRO A 123 11.13 -36.01 -36.21
CA PRO A 123 9.71 -35.74 -35.99
C PRO A 123 9.03 -35.79 -37.34
N GLY A 124 8.30 -36.84 -37.69
CA GLY A 124 7.49 -36.88 -38.90
C GLY A 124 6.75 -35.53 -39.14
N ARG A 125 6.51 -35.19 -40.39
CA ARG A 125 5.93 -33.92 -40.78
C ARG A 125 4.44 -33.83 -40.42
N GLU A 126 4.05 -32.82 -39.71
CA GLU A 126 2.63 -32.50 -39.46
C GLU A 126 1.98 -31.97 -40.72
N ILE A 127 0.80 -32.49 -41.08
CA ILE A 127 0.00 -32.05 -42.24
C ILE A 127 -1.42 -31.73 -41.81
N THR A 128 -2.15 -30.98 -42.63
CA THR A 128 -3.58 -30.70 -42.38
C THR A 128 -4.45 -31.84 -42.96
N TRP A 129 -5.66 -32.03 -42.42
CA TRP A 129 -6.68 -32.92 -42.98
C TRP A 129 -6.91 -32.70 -44.48
N LYS A 130 -6.94 -31.45 -44.92
CA LYS A 130 -7.14 -31.06 -46.31
C LYS A 130 -5.97 -31.47 -47.21
N ASP A 131 -4.74 -31.29 -46.72
CA ASP A 131 -3.54 -31.73 -47.43
C ASP A 131 -3.48 -33.28 -47.52
N PHE A 132 -3.89 -33.98 -46.44
CA PHE A 132 -3.99 -35.42 -46.43
C PHE A 132 -4.91 -35.92 -47.55
N VAL A 133 -6.14 -35.40 -47.65
CA VAL A 133 -7.13 -35.81 -48.66
C VAL A 133 -6.64 -35.54 -50.07
N HIS A 134 -6.17 -34.33 -50.38
CA HIS A 134 -5.85 -33.90 -51.75
C HIS A 134 -4.46 -34.38 -52.24
N ARG A 135 -3.49 -34.51 -51.37
CA ARG A 135 -2.11 -34.84 -51.81
C ARG A 135 -1.77 -36.33 -51.66
N TYR A 136 -2.36 -37.01 -50.71
CA TYR A 136 -1.99 -38.38 -50.38
C TYR A 136 -3.12 -39.37 -50.68
N LEU A 137 -4.36 -39.09 -50.21
CA LEU A 137 -5.47 -40.02 -50.40
C LEU A 137 -5.97 -40.05 -51.84
N ASP A 138 -6.18 -38.91 -52.48
CA ASP A 138 -6.62 -38.78 -53.89
C ASP A 138 -5.62 -39.43 -54.86
N ARG A 139 -4.32 -39.35 -54.55
CA ARG A 139 -3.27 -39.91 -55.38
C ARG A 139 -2.96 -41.41 -55.10
N GLY A 140 -3.65 -42.00 -54.15
CA GLY A 140 -3.44 -43.39 -53.78
C GLY A 140 -2.07 -43.72 -53.18
N LEU A 141 -1.42 -42.73 -52.56
CA LEU A 141 -0.09 -42.87 -51.98
C LEU A 141 -0.09 -43.41 -50.54
N VAL A 142 -1.27 -43.69 -49.98
CA VAL A 142 -1.45 -44.13 -48.58
C VAL A 142 -1.48 -45.66 -48.56
N GLU A 143 -0.58 -46.28 -47.82
CA GLU A 143 -0.58 -47.73 -47.59
C GLU A 143 -1.54 -48.08 -46.45
N ARG A 144 -1.41 -47.40 -45.31
CA ARG A 144 -2.27 -47.57 -44.13
C ARG A 144 -2.30 -46.34 -43.26
N LEU A 145 -3.34 -46.20 -42.44
CA LEU A 145 -3.52 -45.16 -41.45
C LEU A 145 -3.40 -45.79 -40.06
N GLU A 146 -2.50 -45.28 -39.25
CA GLU A 146 -2.33 -45.72 -37.87
C GLU A 146 -2.86 -44.65 -36.92
N VAL A 147 -3.95 -44.94 -36.23
CA VAL A 147 -4.51 -44.08 -35.19
C VAL A 147 -3.77 -44.37 -33.89
N VAL A 148 -2.93 -43.44 -33.46
CA VAL A 148 -2.09 -43.59 -32.27
C VAL A 148 -2.74 -42.92 -31.08
N ASN A 149 -2.93 -43.64 -29.99
CA ASN A 149 -3.47 -43.18 -28.69
C ASN A 149 -4.77 -42.38 -28.80
N LYS A 150 -5.57 -42.54 -29.87
CA LYS A 150 -6.81 -41.80 -30.16
C LYS A 150 -6.63 -40.27 -30.26
N GLN A 151 -5.41 -39.79 -30.47
CA GLN A 151 -5.08 -38.36 -30.53
C GLN A 151 -4.64 -37.89 -31.92
N PHE A 152 -3.84 -38.67 -32.60
CA PHE A 152 -3.33 -38.34 -33.94
C PHE A 152 -3.31 -39.56 -34.84
N VAL A 153 -3.30 -39.30 -36.16
CA VAL A 153 -3.22 -40.31 -37.19
C VAL A 153 -1.88 -40.22 -37.88
N ARG A 154 -1.14 -41.31 -37.90
CA ARG A 154 0.10 -41.46 -38.66
C ARG A 154 -0.26 -42.09 -40.00
N VAL A 155 0.14 -41.45 -41.09
CA VAL A 155 -0.08 -41.88 -42.47
C VAL A 155 1.19 -42.56 -42.93
N ILE A 156 1.10 -43.88 -43.22
CA ILE A 156 2.20 -44.65 -43.78
C ILE A 156 2.04 -44.62 -45.29
N LEU A 157 3.08 -44.14 -45.96
CA LEU A 157 3.09 -44.02 -47.43
C LEU A 157 3.62 -45.26 -48.12
N VAL A 158 3.15 -45.54 -49.35
CA VAL A 158 3.62 -46.61 -50.16
C VAL A 158 5.10 -46.44 -50.49
N PRO A 159 5.96 -47.50 -50.43
CA PRO A 159 7.39 -47.41 -50.74
C PRO A 159 7.63 -46.91 -52.18
N GLY A 160 8.28 -45.74 -52.31
CA GLY A 160 8.54 -45.10 -53.62
C GLY A 160 7.83 -43.75 -53.85
N ALA A 161 6.96 -43.30 -52.94
CA ALA A 161 6.46 -41.94 -52.92
C ALA A 161 7.54 -40.99 -52.37
N ASP A 162 7.77 -39.90 -53.06
CA ASP A 162 8.82 -38.89 -52.87
C ASP A 162 9.62 -38.96 -51.56
N SER A 163 10.89 -39.32 -51.66
CA SER A 163 11.87 -39.50 -50.57
C SER A 163 12.29 -38.16 -49.88
N SER A 164 11.64 -37.05 -50.19
CA SER A 164 11.96 -35.73 -49.62
C SER A 164 11.14 -35.35 -48.36
N GLU A 165 10.14 -36.14 -47.98
CA GLU A 165 9.16 -35.74 -46.94
C GLU A 165 9.22 -36.56 -45.62
N GLY A 166 10.29 -37.33 -45.35
CA GLY A 166 10.42 -38.15 -44.15
C GLY A 166 9.71 -39.52 -44.23
N SER A 167 9.90 -40.39 -43.23
CA SER A 167 9.39 -41.78 -43.26
C SER A 167 7.87 -41.87 -43.03
N TYR A 168 7.20 -40.84 -42.49
CA TYR A 168 5.77 -40.79 -42.30
C TYR A 168 5.28 -39.33 -42.12
N VAL A 169 4.01 -39.10 -42.43
CA VAL A 169 3.33 -37.84 -42.13
C VAL A 169 2.22 -38.08 -41.12
N TRP A 170 1.85 -37.07 -40.34
CA TRP A 170 0.83 -37.20 -39.31
C TRP A 170 -0.07 -35.96 -39.17
N PHE A 171 -1.28 -36.14 -38.65
CA PHE A 171 -2.17 -35.08 -38.33
C PHE A 171 -3.01 -35.36 -37.07
N ASN A 172 -3.43 -34.32 -36.36
CA ASN A 172 -4.24 -34.44 -35.14
C ASN A 172 -5.71 -34.69 -35.48
N ILE A 173 -6.38 -35.49 -34.64
CA ILE A 173 -7.82 -35.75 -34.74
C ILE A 173 -8.51 -35.33 -33.45
N GLY A 174 -9.71 -34.72 -33.56
CA GLY A 174 -10.49 -34.28 -32.39
C GLY A 174 -11.18 -35.47 -31.69
N SER A 175 -11.71 -36.45 -32.45
CA SER A 175 -12.24 -37.70 -31.94
C SER A 175 -12.15 -38.76 -33.03
N VAL A 176 -12.07 -40.03 -32.61
CA VAL A 176 -12.00 -41.19 -33.52
C VAL A 176 -13.27 -41.27 -34.40
N ASP A 177 -14.44 -41.11 -33.82
CA ASP A 177 -15.72 -41.18 -34.53
C ASP A 177 -15.87 -40.10 -35.62
N THR A 178 -15.37 -38.90 -35.32
CA THR A 178 -15.35 -37.81 -36.31
C THR A 178 -14.37 -38.08 -37.43
N PHE A 179 -13.21 -38.63 -37.10
CA PHE A 179 -12.21 -39.01 -38.08
C PHE A 179 -12.72 -40.11 -39.02
N GLU A 180 -13.32 -41.20 -38.51
CA GLU A 180 -13.89 -42.28 -39.32
C GLU A 180 -14.96 -41.76 -40.27
N ARG A 181 -15.89 -40.97 -39.76
CA ARG A 181 -16.96 -40.34 -40.57
C ARG A 181 -16.38 -39.47 -41.69
N ASN A 182 -15.41 -38.63 -41.37
CA ASN A 182 -14.77 -37.78 -42.37
C ASN A 182 -14.00 -38.56 -43.39
N LEU A 183 -13.34 -39.65 -42.96
CA LEU A 183 -12.63 -40.56 -43.85
C LEU A 183 -13.57 -41.33 -44.80
N GLU A 184 -14.70 -41.85 -44.29
CA GLU A 184 -15.73 -42.49 -45.11
C GLU A 184 -16.33 -41.50 -46.11
N THR A 185 -16.61 -40.27 -45.69
CA THR A 185 -17.09 -39.20 -46.58
C THR A 185 -16.06 -38.89 -47.67
N ALA A 186 -14.79 -38.81 -47.33
CA ALA A 186 -13.71 -38.55 -48.28
C ALA A 186 -13.55 -39.72 -49.28
N HIS A 187 -13.65 -41.00 -48.80
CA HIS A 187 -13.64 -42.16 -49.68
C HIS A 187 -14.82 -42.19 -50.66
N TYR A 188 -15.99 -41.73 -50.22
CA TYR A 188 -17.19 -41.64 -51.05
C TYR A 188 -17.08 -40.51 -52.08
N GLU A 189 -16.61 -39.33 -51.67
CA GLU A 189 -16.40 -38.18 -52.55
C GLU A 189 -15.36 -38.41 -53.64
N LEU A 190 -14.30 -39.20 -53.33
CA LEU A 190 -13.24 -39.56 -54.26
C LEU A 190 -13.60 -40.78 -55.11
N GLY A 191 -14.75 -41.43 -54.92
CA GLY A 191 -15.21 -42.58 -55.69
C GLY A 191 -14.32 -43.82 -55.56
N LEU A 192 -13.62 -44.02 -54.43
CA LEU A 192 -12.67 -45.10 -54.22
C LEU A 192 -13.41 -46.42 -53.99
N GLU A 193 -13.09 -47.42 -54.83
CA GLU A 193 -13.59 -48.81 -54.67
C GLU A 193 -13.19 -49.39 -53.30
N PRO A 194 -14.01 -50.29 -52.71
CA PRO A 194 -13.73 -50.86 -51.40
C PRO A 194 -12.36 -51.56 -51.27
N SER A 195 -11.81 -52.04 -52.39
CA SER A 195 -10.49 -52.69 -52.49
C SER A 195 -9.31 -51.71 -52.41
N ARG A 196 -9.55 -50.40 -52.63
CA ARG A 196 -8.53 -49.33 -52.65
C ARG A 196 -8.63 -48.40 -51.45
N ARG A 197 -9.51 -48.65 -50.49
CA ARG A 197 -9.65 -47.86 -49.29
C ARG A 197 -8.46 -48.08 -48.35
N ALA A 198 -7.92 -46.99 -47.81
CA ALA A 198 -6.82 -47.07 -46.87
C ALA A 198 -7.25 -47.81 -45.58
N ALA A 199 -6.49 -48.82 -45.20
CA ALA A 199 -6.75 -49.57 -43.96
C ALA A 199 -6.42 -48.74 -42.74
N VAL A 200 -7.38 -48.71 -41.76
CA VAL A 200 -7.19 -48.03 -40.48
C VAL A 200 -6.80 -49.03 -39.41
N VAL A 201 -5.66 -48.81 -38.77
CA VAL A 201 -5.13 -49.67 -37.71
C VAL A 201 -5.05 -48.83 -36.42
N TYR A 202 -5.60 -49.33 -35.32
CA TYR A 202 -5.53 -48.68 -34.01
C TYR A 202 -4.35 -49.22 -33.23
N THR A 203 -3.40 -48.34 -32.89
CA THR A 203 -2.22 -48.68 -32.13
C THR A 203 -2.16 -47.88 -30.84
N SER A 204 -1.88 -48.57 -29.74
CA SER A 204 -1.55 -47.90 -28.49
C SER A 204 -0.03 -47.99 -28.30
N GLU A 205 0.68 -46.95 -28.61
CA GLU A 205 2.10 -46.83 -28.25
C GLU A 205 2.16 -46.43 -26.78
N SER A 206 2.75 -47.29 -25.95
CA SER A 206 3.14 -46.88 -24.60
C SER A 206 4.29 -45.89 -24.76
N ASP A 207 3.98 -44.62 -24.48
CA ASP A 207 4.97 -43.54 -24.54
C ASP A 207 6.16 -43.83 -23.63
N GLY A 208 7.25 -44.34 -24.19
CA GLY A 208 8.56 -44.34 -23.53
C GLY A 208 9.00 -42.92 -23.14
N SER A 209 8.28 -41.89 -23.62
CA SER A 209 8.42 -40.48 -23.24
C SER A 209 8.05 -40.22 -21.78
N PHE A 210 7.19 -41.06 -21.17
CA PHE A 210 6.85 -40.94 -19.76
C PHE A 210 8.08 -41.10 -18.85
N LEU A 211 8.92 -42.10 -19.11
CA LEU A 211 10.20 -42.28 -18.42
C LEU A 211 11.20 -41.16 -18.73
N MET A 212 11.21 -40.63 -19.96
CA MET A 212 12.07 -39.51 -20.36
C MET A 212 11.63 -38.19 -19.76
N SER A 213 10.35 -37.97 -19.47
CA SER A 213 9.85 -36.74 -18.80
C SER A 213 10.28 -36.65 -17.34
N PHE A 214 10.64 -37.79 -16.71
CA PHE A 214 11.19 -37.82 -15.35
C PHE A 214 12.69 -37.52 -15.28
N ILE A 215 13.44 -37.65 -16.37
CA ILE A 215 14.90 -37.45 -16.39
C ILE A 215 15.28 -36.03 -15.96
N PRO A 216 14.67 -34.95 -16.47
CA PRO A 216 14.94 -33.57 -15.99
C PRO A 216 14.63 -33.39 -14.49
N THR A 217 13.55 -33.99 -14.02
CA THR A 217 13.15 -33.98 -12.62
C THR A 217 14.10 -34.72 -11.72
N LEU A 218 14.55 -35.91 -12.15
CA LEU A 218 15.56 -36.71 -11.44
C LEU A 218 16.95 -36.06 -11.46
N LEU A 219 17.32 -35.37 -12.54
CA LEU A 219 18.54 -34.55 -12.61
C LEU A 219 18.46 -33.37 -11.70
N LEU A 220 17.31 -32.70 -11.62
CA LEU A 220 17.08 -31.58 -10.73
C LEU A 220 17.09 -32.02 -9.26
N ILE A 221 16.47 -33.16 -8.93
CA ILE A 221 16.53 -33.77 -7.60
C ILE A 221 17.96 -34.22 -7.28
N GLY A 222 18.67 -34.84 -8.21
CA GLY A 222 20.07 -35.24 -8.06
C GLY A 222 20.99 -34.03 -7.86
N PHE A 223 20.77 -32.94 -8.60
CA PHE A 223 21.47 -31.66 -8.42
C PHE A 223 21.13 -31.02 -7.07
N LEU A 224 19.88 -31.05 -6.66
CA LEU A 224 19.42 -30.54 -5.36
C LEU A 224 20.05 -31.35 -4.21
N LEU A 225 20.02 -32.69 -4.30
CA LEU A 225 20.66 -33.55 -3.30
C LEU A 225 22.19 -33.43 -3.31
N PHE A 226 22.80 -33.19 -4.46
CA PHE A 226 24.22 -32.88 -4.59
C PHE A 226 24.58 -31.54 -3.96
N THR A 227 23.77 -30.48 -4.17
CA THR A 227 23.98 -29.18 -3.54
C THR A 227 23.68 -29.24 -2.04
N LEU A 228 22.69 -29.99 -1.60
CA LEU A 228 22.40 -30.26 -0.18
C LEU A 228 23.53 -31.03 0.51
N ARG A 229 24.12 -31.99 -0.17
CA ARG A 229 25.25 -32.81 0.36
C ARG A 229 26.58 -32.07 0.35
N ARG A 230 26.73 -31.04 -0.52
CA ARG A 230 27.95 -30.26 -0.72
C ARG A 230 27.86 -28.81 -0.27
N GLY A 231 26.64 -28.36 0.07
CA GLY A 231 26.44 -27.10 0.78
C GLY A 231 27.17 -27.14 2.13
N PRO A 232 27.39 -26.01 2.79
CA PRO A 232 28.16 -25.88 4.03
C PRO A 232 27.63 -26.70 5.21
N MET A 233 26.72 -27.65 4.98
CA MET A 233 26.13 -28.53 5.97
C MET A 233 26.91 -29.86 6.18
N GLY A 234 27.98 -30.13 5.39
CA GLY A 234 28.79 -31.33 5.44
C GLY A 234 30.14 -31.20 6.17
N GLY A 235 30.36 -30.17 6.92
CA GLY A 235 31.63 -29.94 7.62
C GLY A 235 31.44 -29.19 8.95
N GLY A 236 31.51 -29.91 10.06
CA GLY A 236 31.86 -29.33 11.36
C GLY A 236 30.81 -28.47 12.04
N MET A 237 30.29 -28.97 13.13
CA MET A 237 29.55 -28.27 14.19
C MET A 237 30.35 -27.03 14.64
N GLY A 238 30.02 -25.86 14.07
CA GLY A 238 30.66 -24.59 14.38
C GLY A 238 29.98 -23.45 13.65
N GLY A 239 29.04 -22.79 14.31
CA GLY A 239 28.53 -21.43 14.18
C GLY A 239 28.50 -20.77 12.79
N GLY A 240 27.40 -20.94 12.03
CA GLY A 240 27.11 -20.15 10.86
C GLY A 240 25.63 -20.26 10.47
N ARG A 241 24.80 -19.31 10.92
CA ARG A 241 23.38 -19.15 10.62
C ARG A 241 23.23 -18.79 9.13
N GLY A 242 22.69 -19.70 8.31
CA GLY A 242 22.35 -19.40 6.93
C GLY A 242 22.16 -20.65 6.05
N GLY A 243 21.22 -21.55 6.37
CA GLY A 243 20.77 -22.64 5.48
C GLY A 243 19.56 -22.21 4.66
N PRO A 244 19.20 -22.94 3.56
CA PRO A 244 18.00 -22.65 2.76
C PRO A 244 16.67 -22.73 3.54
N PHE A 245 16.71 -23.20 4.80
CA PHE A 245 15.58 -23.18 5.73
C PHE A 245 15.54 -21.97 6.66
N SER A 246 16.50 -21.04 6.58
CA SER A 246 16.47 -19.77 7.36
C SER A 246 15.43 -18.77 6.82
N MET A 247 14.75 -19.05 5.72
CA MET A 247 13.65 -18.23 5.21
C MET A 247 12.41 -18.21 6.13
N SER A 248 12.31 -19.12 7.10
CA SER A 248 11.21 -19.15 8.06
C SER A 248 11.52 -18.44 9.38
N GLU A 249 12.76 -17.96 9.59
CA GLU A 249 13.08 -17.20 10.80
C GLU A 249 12.34 -15.86 10.79
N SER A 250 11.78 -15.49 11.94
CA SER A 250 11.11 -14.22 12.14
C SER A 250 12.07 -13.05 11.92
N THR A 251 11.65 -12.06 11.13
CA THR A 251 12.35 -10.77 10.94
C THR A 251 12.15 -9.81 12.12
N ALA A 252 11.47 -10.27 13.19
CA ALA A 252 11.15 -9.46 14.35
C ALA A 252 12.41 -8.84 14.95
N LYS A 253 12.42 -7.51 15.06
CA LYS A 253 13.52 -6.74 15.65
C LYS A 253 13.31 -6.62 17.15
N MET A 254 14.25 -7.15 17.92
CA MET A 254 14.26 -6.97 19.36
C MET A 254 15.15 -5.80 19.75
N MET A 255 14.59 -4.83 20.42
CA MET A 255 15.30 -3.74 21.07
C MET A 255 15.49 -4.12 22.55
N LYS A 256 16.70 -4.55 22.91
CA LYS A 256 17.06 -4.96 24.30
C LYS A 256 17.68 -3.83 25.11
N ASP A 257 18.32 -2.87 24.43
CA ASP A 257 18.97 -1.74 25.06
C ASP A 257 17.90 -0.72 25.48
N ASN A 258 18.22 0.05 26.53
CA ASN A 258 17.31 1.05 27.10
C ASN A 258 16.61 1.85 25.99
N ILE A 259 15.29 1.77 25.96
CA ILE A 259 14.48 2.58 25.06
C ILE A 259 14.45 3.97 25.67
N ASP A 260 15.18 4.92 25.08
CA ASP A 260 15.28 6.31 25.58
C ASP A 260 13.96 7.06 25.51
N ILE A 261 13.00 6.56 24.70
CA ILE A 261 11.70 7.18 24.49
C ILE A 261 10.78 6.86 25.67
N LYS A 262 10.28 7.89 26.35
CA LYS A 262 9.36 7.80 27.49
C LYS A 262 8.07 8.59 27.21
N PHE A 263 7.07 8.48 28.07
CA PHE A 263 5.83 9.23 27.94
C PHE A 263 6.00 10.76 27.94
N LYS A 264 7.07 11.30 28.50
CA LYS A 264 7.45 12.71 28.40
C LYS A 264 7.74 13.19 26.96
N ASP A 265 8.04 12.25 26.05
CA ASP A 265 8.35 12.52 24.65
C ASP A 265 7.14 12.30 23.74
N VAL A 266 6.01 11.86 24.31
CA VAL A 266 4.70 11.72 23.64
C VAL A 266 3.78 12.80 24.19
N ALA A 267 3.08 13.51 23.32
CA ALA A 267 2.15 14.59 23.70
C ALA A 267 0.92 14.55 22.78
N GLY A 268 -0.18 15.20 23.21
CA GLY A 268 -1.39 15.35 22.42
C GLY A 268 -2.26 14.11 22.30
N CYS A 269 -2.16 13.17 23.24
CA CYS A 269 -2.98 11.96 23.31
C CYS A 269 -3.09 11.48 24.77
N GLU A 270 -3.48 12.38 25.67
CA GLU A 270 -3.45 12.11 27.11
C GLU A 270 -4.42 10.99 27.52
N GLU A 271 -5.61 10.90 26.93
CA GLU A 271 -6.57 9.82 27.16
C GLU A 271 -5.97 8.46 26.77
N ALA A 272 -5.34 8.39 25.61
CA ALA A 272 -4.68 7.17 25.15
C ALA A 272 -3.48 6.78 26.04
N LYS A 273 -2.78 7.78 26.60
CA LYS A 273 -1.71 7.51 27.57
C LYS A 273 -2.26 6.93 28.88
N VAL A 274 -3.37 7.43 29.38
CA VAL A 274 -4.02 6.91 30.60
C VAL A 274 -4.40 5.45 30.39
N GLU A 275 -5.06 5.09 29.28
CA GLU A 275 -5.43 3.70 28.98
C GLU A 275 -4.22 2.78 28.84
N ILE A 276 -3.17 3.27 28.18
CA ILE A 276 -1.96 2.45 27.96
C ILE A 276 -1.11 2.34 29.22
N MET A 277 -1.19 3.29 30.13
CA MET A 277 -0.48 3.29 31.41
C MET A 277 -0.93 2.17 32.33
N GLU A 278 -2.17 1.69 32.19
CA GLU A 278 -2.63 0.49 32.88
C GLU A 278 -1.80 -0.73 32.51
N PHE A 279 -1.40 -0.89 31.24
CA PHE A 279 -0.51 -1.96 30.81
C PHE A 279 0.90 -1.82 31.41
N VAL A 280 1.41 -0.57 31.53
CA VAL A 280 2.69 -0.31 32.18
C VAL A 280 2.63 -0.69 33.64
N ASN A 281 1.58 -0.26 34.36
CA ASN A 281 1.38 -0.57 35.77
C ASN A 281 1.22 -2.07 35.98
N PHE A 282 0.49 -2.75 35.08
CA PHE A 282 0.40 -4.20 35.12
C PHE A 282 1.76 -4.89 34.96
N LEU A 283 2.59 -4.47 34.00
CA LEU A 283 3.91 -5.06 33.77
C LEU A 283 4.84 -4.85 34.99
N LYS A 284 4.68 -3.72 35.72
CA LYS A 284 5.45 -3.40 36.94
C LYS A 284 4.89 -4.06 38.18
N ASN A 285 3.57 -4.03 38.38
CA ASN A 285 2.89 -4.46 39.60
C ASN A 285 1.72 -5.43 39.32
N PRO A 286 1.97 -6.65 38.80
CA PRO A 286 0.93 -7.60 38.44
C PRO A 286 0.05 -8.06 39.62
N GLN A 287 0.63 -8.11 40.85
CA GLN A 287 -0.06 -8.60 42.05
C GLN A 287 -1.29 -7.79 42.42
N GLN A 288 -1.22 -6.48 42.31
CA GLN A 288 -2.35 -5.57 42.60
C GLN A 288 -3.62 -5.94 41.83
N TYR A 289 -3.46 -6.37 40.58
CA TYR A 289 -4.59 -6.76 39.73
C TYR A 289 -5.06 -8.20 40.05
N LEU A 290 -4.13 -9.10 40.32
CA LEU A 290 -4.43 -10.49 40.66
C LEU A 290 -5.19 -10.60 41.99
N ASP A 291 -4.81 -9.80 43.00
CA ASP A 291 -5.43 -9.79 44.32
C ASP A 291 -6.89 -9.31 44.25
N LEU A 292 -7.22 -8.43 43.32
CA LEU A 292 -8.59 -7.98 43.03
C LEU A 292 -9.37 -8.98 42.13
N GLY A 293 -8.73 -10.04 41.64
CA GLY A 293 -9.33 -11.00 40.72
C GLY A 293 -9.52 -10.48 39.32
N ALA A 294 -8.86 -9.39 38.96
CA ALA A 294 -8.95 -8.80 37.61
C ALA A 294 -8.30 -9.71 36.57
N LYS A 295 -8.98 -9.90 35.44
CA LYS A 295 -8.39 -10.54 34.26
C LYS A 295 -7.62 -9.49 33.47
N ILE A 296 -6.33 -9.71 33.36
CA ILE A 296 -5.43 -8.79 32.68
C ILE A 296 -5.70 -8.83 31.16
N PRO A 297 -5.88 -7.67 30.51
CA PRO A 297 -6.03 -7.62 29.06
C PRO A 297 -4.73 -8.07 28.39
N LYS A 298 -4.85 -9.04 27.46
CA LYS A 298 -3.68 -9.60 26.77
C LYS A 298 -3.10 -8.65 25.73
N GLY A 299 -3.93 -7.75 25.18
CA GLY A 299 -3.46 -6.83 24.18
C GLY A 299 -4.41 -5.69 23.89
N ALA A 300 -3.90 -4.71 23.12
CA ALA A 300 -4.65 -3.57 22.63
C ALA A 300 -4.31 -3.26 21.17
N VAL A 301 -5.31 -2.77 20.43
CA VAL A 301 -5.15 -2.22 19.09
C VAL A 301 -5.08 -0.70 19.17
N LEU A 302 -3.99 -0.12 18.69
CA LEU A 302 -3.81 1.31 18.50
C LEU A 302 -4.33 1.66 17.11
N SER A 303 -5.48 2.31 17.04
CA SER A 303 -6.14 2.69 15.79
C SER A 303 -6.10 4.19 15.57
N GLY A 304 -6.13 4.63 14.31
CA GLY A 304 -6.22 6.05 13.97
C GLY A 304 -5.49 6.41 12.68
N PRO A 305 -5.59 7.67 12.23
CA PRO A 305 -4.93 8.13 11.02
C PRO A 305 -3.41 7.93 11.02
N PRO A 306 -2.75 7.89 9.85
CA PRO A 306 -1.29 7.85 9.80
C PRO A 306 -0.69 9.11 10.44
N GLY A 307 0.48 8.97 11.06
CA GLY A 307 1.20 10.11 11.66
C GLY A 307 0.75 10.53 13.06
N THR A 308 -0.24 9.87 13.67
CA THR A 308 -0.73 10.20 15.03
C THR A 308 0.14 9.65 16.18
N GLY A 309 1.23 8.94 15.86
CA GLY A 309 2.19 8.51 16.88
C GLY A 309 1.95 7.12 17.46
N LYS A 310 1.17 6.23 16.83
CA LYS A 310 0.88 4.86 17.30
C LYS A 310 2.13 4.07 17.66
N THR A 311 3.09 3.99 16.75
CA THR A 311 4.37 3.29 16.96
C THR A 311 5.22 3.98 18.04
N LEU A 312 5.15 5.31 18.14
CA LEU A 312 5.86 6.09 19.15
C LEU A 312 5.30 5.80 20.55
N LEU A 313 3.97 5.78 20.70
CA LEU A 313 3.29 5.47 21.95
C LEU A 313 3.61 4.04 22.41
N ALA A 314 3.60 3.05 21.51
CA ALA A 314 3.97 1.67 21.83
C ALA A 314 5.43 1.56 22.31
N LYS A 315 6.37 2.28 21.71
CA LYS A 315 7.77 2.36 22.15
C LYS A 315 7.89 3.05 23.51
N ALA A 316 7.18 4.15 23.72
CA ALA A 316 7.18 4.86 24.99
C ALA A 316 6.62 4.00 26.13
N THR A 317 5.62 3.17 25.84
CA THR A 317 5.07 2.19 26.80
C THR A 317 6.12 1.21 27.27
N ALA A 318 6.94 0.69 26.36
CA ALA A 318 8.02 -0.23 26.68
C ALA A 318 9.16 0.48 27.43
N GLY A 319 9.52 1.69 27.02
CA GLY A 319 10.54 2.50 27.71
C GLY A 319 10.12 2.92 29.11
N GLU A 320 8.84 3.16 29.33
CA GLU A 320 8.31 3.49 30.65
C GLU A 320 8.18 2.26 31.55
N ALA A 321 7.78 1.12 30.99
CA ALA A 321 7.73 -0.15 31.69
C ALA A 321 9.12 -0.75 31.94
N ASN A 322 10.15 -0.24 31.27
CA ASN A 322 11.52 -0.77 31.26
C ASN A 322 11.59 -2.26 30.89
N VAL A 323 10.87 -2.63 29.85
CA VAL A 323 10.81 -4.02 29.34
C VAL A 323 11.29 -4.07 27.87
N PRO A 324 11.79 -5.22 27.39
CA PRO A 324 12.15 -5.41 26.01
C PRO A 324 10.97 -5.12 25.05
N PHE A 325 11.30 -4.48 23.93
CA PHE A 325 10.34 -4.17 22.86
C PHE A 325 10.65 -5.02 21.63
N ILE A 326 9.70 -5.84 21.24
CA ILE A 326 9.80 -6.68 20.06
C ILE A 326 8.84 -6.08 19.01
N THR A 327 9.36 -5.67 17.87
CA THR A 327 8.55 -5.07 16.81
C THR A 327 8.65 -5.85 15.51
N VAL A 328 7.51 -5.97 14.83
CA VAL A 328 7.38 -6.58 13.51
C VAL A 328 6.37 -5.77 12.70
N ASN A 329 6.55 -5.71 11.39
CA ASN A 329 5.54 -5.16 10.48
C ASN A 329 4.63 -6.28 9.97
N GLY A 330 3.31 -6.07 9.98
CA GLY A 330 2.32 -7.03 9.47
C GLY A 330 2.58 -7.45 8.02
N SER A 331 3.12 -6.55 7.21
CA SER A 331 3.51 -6.86 5.82
C SER A 331 4.60 -7.94 5.71
N GLU A 332 5.44 -8.14 6.74
CA GLU A 332 6.50 -9.14 6.76
C GLU A 332 5.97 -10.59 6.88
N PHE A 333 4.70 -10.75 7.21
CA PHE A 333 4.03 -12.06 7.23
C PHE A 333 3.41 -12.45 5.89
N LEU A 334 3.34 -11.49 4.93
CA LEU A 334 2.82 -11.74 3.60
C LEU A 334 3.91 -12.34 2.73
N GLU A 335 3.81 -13.63 2.47
CA GLU A 335 4.76 -14.37 1.64
C GLU A 335 4.02 -15.22 0.60
N MET A 336 4.69 -15.48 -0.53
CA MET A 336 4.12 -16.33 -1.59
C MET A 336 4.29 -17.84 -1.30
N PHE A 337 5.19 -18.19 -0.37
CA PHE A 337 5.46 -19.59 -0.03
C PHE A 337 4.55 -20.06 1.10
N VAL A 338 3.86 -21.18 0.85
CA VAL A 338 2.93 -21.78 1.81
C VAL A 338 3.64 -22.15 3.13
N GLY A 339 3.06 -21.73 4.25
CA GLY A 339 3.52 -22.07 5.59
C GLY A 339 4.59 -21.15 6.16
N VAL A 340 5.19 -20.23 5.41
CA VAL A 340 6.23 -19.31 5.89
C VAL A 340 5.62 -18.25 6.82
N GLY A 341 4.49 -17.66 6.44
CA GLY A 341 3.78 -16.68 7.27
C GLY A 341 3.42 -17.23 8.66
N PRO A 342 2.68 -18.36 8.75
CA PRO A 342 2.40 -19.03 10.02
C PRO A 342 3.64 -19.41 10.83
N ALA A 343 4.74 -19.81 10.20
CA ALA A 343 5.98 -20.13 10.88
C ALA A 343 6.60 -18.90 11.54
N ARG A 344 6.66 -17.76 10.82
CA ARG A 344 7.16 -16.48 11.38
C ARG A 344 6.31 -16.00 12.55
N VAL A 345 4.98 -16.17 12.49
CA VAL A 345 4.09 -15.86 13.62
C VAL A 345 4.47 -16.68 14.84
N ARG A 346 4.62 -18.02 14.70
CA ARG A 346 5.04 -18.90 15.82
C ARG A 346 6.38 -18.49 16.42
N ASP A 347 7.36 -18.19 15.57
CA ASP A 347 8.70 -17.79 16.02
C ASP A 347 8.68 -16.46 16.77
N MET A 348 7.93 -15.47 16.27
CA MET A 348 7.74 -14.18 16.93
C MET A 348 7.14 -14.36 18.34
N PHE A 349 6.07 -15.15 18.46
CA PHE A 349 5.45 -15.41 19.74
C PHE A 349 6.34 -16.26 20.68
N ALA A 350 7.11 -17.21 20.16
CA ALA A 350 8.11 -17.95 20.91
C ALA A 350 9.22 -17.03 21.43
N MET A 351 9.67 -16.06 20.61
CA MET A 351 10.62 -15.03 21.01
C MET A 351 10.07 -14.16 22.13
N ALA A 352 8.79 -13.75 22.05
CA ALA A 352 8.14 -12.96 23.10
C ALA A 352 8.07 -13.75 24.42
N ARG A 353 7.63 -15.00 24.39
CA ARG A 353 7.61 -15.88 25.57
C ARG A 353 8.99 -16.06 26.22
N LYS A 354 10.03 -16.17 25.41
CA LYS A 354 11.41 -16.35 25.91
C LYS A 354 11.96 -15.09 26.58
N ASN A 355 11.51 -13.92 26.21
CA ASN A 355 11.99 -12.63 26.70
C ASN A 355 10.97 -11.93 27.62
N ALA A 356 10.00 -12.64 28.17
CA ALA A 356 9.04 -12.09 29.11
C ALA A 356 9.74 -11.65 30.45
N PRO A 357 9.31 -10.52 31.06
CA PRO A 357 8.24 -9.61 30.59
C PRO A 357 8.66 -8.75 29.40
N CYS A 358 7.78 -8.61 28.40
CA CYS A 358 8.08 -7.82 27.20
C CYS A 358 6.80 -7.26 26.55
N ILE A 359 6.97 -6.29 25.67
CA ILE A 359 5.92 -5.78 24.78
C ILE A 359 6.21 -6.27 23.36
N LEU A 360 5.22 -6.95 22.77
CA LEU A 360 5.22 -7.35 21.38
C LEU A 360 4.37 -6.36 20.59
N PHE A 361 4.96 -5.68 19.61
CA PHE A 361 4.26 -4.71 18.78
C PHE A 361 4.19 -5.17 17.33
N ILE A 362 2.96 -5.27 16.78
CA ILE A 362 2.69 -5.61 15.39
C ILE A 362 2.19 -4.34 14.69
N ASP A 363 3.03 -3.71 13.91
CA ASP A 363 2.63 -2.53 13.12
C ASP A 363 1.90 -2.96 11.84
N GLU A 364 0.98 -2.13 11.35
CA GLU A 364 0.20 -2.41 10.13
C GLU A 364 -0.50 -3.78 10.16
N ILE A 365 -1.14 -4.12 11.28
CA ILE A 365 -1.80 -5.41 11.45
C ILE A 365 -2.89 -5.67 10.40
N ASP A 366 -3.43 -4.63 9.78
CA ASP A 366 -4.41 -4.71 8.69
C ASP A 366 -3.86 -5.40 7.42
N ALA A 367 -2.55 -5.53 7.29
CA ALA A 367 -1.95 -6.33 6.22
C ALA A 367 -2.33 -7.83 6.35
N VAL A 368 -2.36 -8.37 7.57
CA VAL A 368 -2.66 -9.80 7.85
C VAL A 368 -4.07 -9.98 8.39
N GLY A 369 -4.54 -9.05 9.19
CA GLY A 369 -5.80 -9.12 9.95
C GLY A 369 -7.06 -8.76 9.19
N ARG A 370 -7.06 -8.69 7.87
CA ARG A 370 -8.22 -8.28 7.05
C ARG A 370 -9.37 -9.29 7.14
N LYS A 371 -10.62 -8.78 7.13
CA LYS A 371 -11.85 -9.58 7.02
C LYS A 371 -11.77 -10.56 5.86
N ARG A 372 -12.27 -11.77 6.08
CA ARG A 372 -12.35 -12.83 5.07
C ARG A 372 -13.31 -12.40 3.96
N GLY A 373 -12.82 -12.30 2.74
CA GLY A 373 -13.63 -11.90 1.58
C GLY A 373 -13.82 -13.05 0.61
N GLY A 374 -14.97 -13.12 -0.04
CA GLY A 374 -15.36 -14.21 -0.95
C GLY A 374 -14.65 -14.25 -2.31
N GLY A 375 -13.35 -14.02 -2.38
CA GLY A 375 -12.57 -14.07 -3.61
C GLY A 375 -11.65 -15.29 -3.67
N ASN A 376 -11.82 -16.14 -4.70
CA ASN A 376 -11.08 -17.37 -4.94
C ASN A 376 -9.67 -17.14 -5.56
N PHE A 377 -8.81 -16.32 -4.96
CA PHE A 377 -7.42 -16.19 -5.41
C PHE A 377 -6.46 -16.86 -4.42
N GLY A 378 -5.57 -17.72 -4.92
CA GLY A 378 -4.68 -18.56 -4.11
C GLY A 378 -3.77 -17.84 -3.09
N GLY A 379 -3.54 -16.52 -3.23
CA GLY A 379 -2.83 -15.71 -2.25
C GLY A 379 -3.65 -15.39 -0.98
N GLN A 380 -4.97 -15.46 -1.05
CA GLN A 380 -5.87 -15.14 0.05
C GLN A 380 -5.90 -16.27 1.10
N SER A 381 -5.73 -17.52 0.67
CA SER A 381 -5.70 -18.67 1.58
C SER A 381 -4.49 -18.64 2.53
N GLU A 382 -3.33 -18.15 2.07
CA GLU A 382 -2.13 -18.08 2.91
C GLU A 382 -2.23 -16.93 3.94
N GLN A 383 -2.84 -15.82 3.56
CA GLN A 383 -3.13 -14.74 4.49
C GLN A 383 -4.10 -15.20 5.59
N GLU A 384 -5.15 -15.95 5.23
CA GLU A 384 -6.10 -16.53 6.19
C GLU A 384 -5.43 -17.55 7.12
N ASN A 385 -4.51 -18.38 6.61
CA ASN A 385 -3.73 -19.30 7.42
C ASN A 385 -2.85 -18.57 8.43
N THR A 386 -2.22 -17.47 8.00
CA THR A 386 -1.39 -16.63 8.86
C THR A 386 -2.22 -15.95 9.93
N LEU A 387 -3.40 -15.41 9.58
CA LEU A 387 -4.36 -14.85 10.54
C LEU A 387 -4.82 -15.91 11.56
N ASN A 388 -5.19 -17.10 11.09
CA ASN A 388 -5.61 -18.18 11.99
C ASN A 388 -4.49 -18.58 12.95
N GLN A 389 -3.24 -18.63 12.49
CA GLN A 389 -2.10 -18.89 13.37
C GLN A 389 -1.92 -17.78 14.41
N LEU A 390 -2.08 -16.50 14.02
CA LEU A 390 -2.04 -15.36 14.94
C LEU A 390 -3.11 -15.50 16.04
N LEU A 391 -4.34 -15.85 15.66
CA LEU A 391 -5.43 -16.07 16.60
C LEU A 391 -5.14 -17.22 17.58
N VAL A 392 -4.60 -18.33 17.08
CA VAL A 392 -4.21 -19.49 17.91
C VAL A 392 -3.11 -19.12 18.89
N GLU A 393 -2.08 -18.41 18.46
CA GLU A 393 -0.98 -17.97 19.34
C GLU A 393 -1.48 -17.01 20.41
N MET A 394 -2.39 -16.08 20.09
CA MET A 394 -3.00 -15.19 21.08
C MET A 394 -3.88 -15.92 22.08
N ASP A 395 -4.66 -16.91 21.64
CA ASP A 395 -5.46 -17.75 22.55
C ASP A 395 -4.58 -18.59 23.48
N GLY A 396 -3.43 -19.06 22.97
CA GLY A 396 -2.45 -19.85 23.71
C GLY A 396 -1.64 -19.08 24.77
N PHE A 397 -1.77 -17.75 24.84
CA PHE A 397 -1.15 -16.97 25.92
C PHE A 397 -1.95 -17.11 27.22
N ASN A 398 -1.29 -17.59 28.26
CA ASN A 398 -1.82 -17.53 29.62
C ASN A 398 -1.53 -16.15 30.22
N THR A 399 -2.40 -15.68 31.09
CA THR A 399 -2.23 -14.41 31.83
C THR A 399 -0.95 -14.36 32.68
N SER A 400 -0.34 -15.52 32.96
CA SER A 400 0.90 -15.64 33.72
C SER A 400 2.19 -15.36 32.95
N THR A 401 2.11 -15.15 31.61
CA THR A 401 3.33 -14.97 30.78
C THR A 401 3.90 -13.55 30.75
N ASN A 402 3.23 -12.57 31.37
CA ASN A 402 3.66 -11.16 31.42
C ASN A 402 4.10 -10.59 30.05
N VAL A 403 3.42 -10.97 28.99
CA VAL A 403 3.61 -10.43 27.63
C VAL A 403 2.38 -9.62 27.24
N VAL A 404 2.59 -8.39 26.85
CA VAL A 404 1.54 -7.50 26.31
C VAL A 404 1.70 -7.41 24.80
N VAL A 405 0.61 -7.67 24.06
CA VAL A 405 0.60 -7.58 22.60
C VAL A 405 -0.08 -6.26 22.20
N LEU A 406 0.66 -5.36 21.57
CA LEU A 406 0.12 -4.13 21.00
C LEU A 406 0.10 -4.27 19.48
N ALA A 407 -0.96 -3.78 18.85
CA ALA A 407 -1.05 -3.75 17.39
C ALA A 407 -1.34 -2.33 16.90
N GLY A 408 -0.73 -1.92 15.78
CA GLY A 408 -1.00 -0.64 15.12
C GLY A 408 -1.78 -0.83 13.83
N THR A 409 -2.82 -0.02 13.59
CA THR A 409 -3.52 0.01 12.31
C THR A 409 -4.01 1.41 11.95
N ASN A 410 -4.02 1.72 10.66
CA ASN A 410 -4.65 2.92 10.13
C ASN A 410 -6.12 2.67 9.72
N ARG A 411 -6.54 1.40 9.65
CA ARG A 411 -7.84 0.98 9.12
C ARG A 411 -8.51 -0.05 10.01
N PRO A 412 -9.04 0.34 11.17
CA PRO A 412 -9.69 -0.58 12.10
C PRO A 412 -10.93 -1.27 11.50
N ASP A 413 -11.61 -0.62 10.57
CA ASP A 413 -12.81 -1.08 9.87
C ASP A 413 -12.59 -2.34 9.01
N VAL A 414 -11.37 -2.57 8.52
CA VAL A 414 -11.05 -3.76 7.69
C VAL A 414 -10.63 -4.97 8.50
N LEU A 415 -10.39 -4.82 9.82
CA LEU A 415 -9.94 -5.92 10.67
C LEU A 415 -11.01 -7.00 10.85
N ASP A 416 -10.57 -8.26 10.89
CA ASP A 416 -11.45 -9.39 11.19
C ASP A 416 -11.97 -9.26 12.63
N PRO A 417 -13.30 -9.32 12.85
CA PRO A 417 -13.90 -9.24 14.19
C PRO A 417 -13.36 -10.30 15.17
N ALA A 418 -12.82 -11.41 14.67
CA ALA A 418 -12.22 -12.43 15.50
C ALA A 418 -10.98 -11.95 16.28
N LEU A 419 -10.27 -10.95 15.77
CA LEU A 419 -9.13 -10.33 16.47
C LEU A 419 -9.59 -9.52 17.70
N MET A 420 -10.77 -8.89 17.61
CA MET A 420 -11.32 -7.99 18.63
C MET A 420 -12.11 -8.74 19.73
N ARG A 421 -12.10 -10.08 19.71
CA ARG A 421 -12.76 -10.86 20.77
C ARG A 421 -12.01 -10.78 22.09
N PRO A 422 -12.76 -10.75 23.23
CA PRO A 422 -12.14 -10.83 24.56
C PRO A 422 -11.17 -12.00 24.70
N GLY A 423 -10.02 -11.75 25.30
CA GLY A 423 -8.92 -12.72 25.42
C GLY A 423 -7.89 -12.64 24.28
N ARG A 424 -8.04 -11.70 23.34
CA ARG A 424 -7.10 -11.39 22.26
C ARG A 424 -6.71 -9.91 22.32
N PHE A 425 -7.28 -9.06 21.44
CA PHE A 425 -7.17 -7.61 21.59
C PHE A 425 -8.39 -7.11 22.38
N ASP A 426 -8.24 -7.03 23.66
CA ASP A 426 -9.33 -6.71 24.59
C ASP A 426 -9.72 -5.23 24.52
N ARG A 427 -8.80 -4.37 24.07
CA ARG A 427 -8.99 -2.93 24.01
C ARG A 427 -8.69 -2.37 22.62
N GLN A 428 -9.44 -1.35 22.26
CA GLN A 428 -9.18 -0.54 21.07
C GLN A 428 -8.95 0.91 21.52
N ILE A 429 -7.72 1.37 21.39
CA ILE A 429 -7.31 2.72 21.76
C ILE A 429 -7.25 3.56 20.48
N TYR A 430 -8.09 4.58 20.38
CA TYR A 430 -8.15 5.45 19.23
C TYR A 430 -7.23 6.66 19.41
N LEU A 431 -6.28 6.83 18.50
CA LEU A 431 -5.43 8.00 18.43
C LEU A 431 -5.91 8.88 17.28
N GLY A 432 -6.74 9.86 17.57
CA GLY A 432 -7.23 10.84 16.61
C GLY A 432 -6.18 11.89 16.23
N PRO A 433 -6.49 12.78 15.26
CA PRO A 433 -5.73 14.00 15.07
C PRO A 433 -5.78 14.82 16.37
N PRO A 434 -4.64 15.42 16.79
CA PRO A 434 -4.61 16.20 18.03
C PRO A 434 -5.43 17.49 17.89
N ASP A 435 -6.11 17.89 18.98
CA ASP A 435 -6.77 19.18 19.11
C ASP A 435 -5.73 20.31 19.20
N ILE A 436 -6.16 21.56 19.31
CA ILE A 436 -5.25 22.72 19.37
C ILE A 436 -4.30 22.66 20.56
N LYS A 437 -4.77 22.16 21.73
CA LYS A 437 -3.96 22.01 22.94
C LYS A 437 -2.92 20.92 22.77
N GLY A 438 -3.34 19.76 22.23
CA GLY A 438 -2.46 18.64 21.92
C GLY A 438 -1.41 19.03 20.89
N ARG A 439 -1.77 19.79 19.83
CA ARG A 439 -0.77 20.30 18.89
C ARG A 439 0.25 21.22 19.55
N ALA A 440 -0.19 22.10 20.42
CA ALA A 440 0.75 22.96 21.16
C ALA A 440 1.71 22.13 22.03
N SER A 441 1.21 21.10 22.70
CA SER A 441 2.01 20.18 23.50
C SER A 441 3.01 19.40 22.62
N ILE A 442 2.59 18.93 21.42
CA ILE A 442 3.47 18.28 20.46
C ILE A 442 4.56 19.27 19.95
N PHE A 443 4.19 20.52 19.63
CA PHE A 443 5.17 21.55 19.27
C PHE A 443 6.18 21.76 20.40
N LYS A 444 5.77 21.84 21.66
CA LYS A 444 6.69 21.97 22.80
C LYS A 444 7.74 20.85 22.82
N VAL A 445 7.34 19.62 22.52
CA VAL A 445 8.27 18.48 22.45
C VAL A 445 9.27 18.65 21.30
N HIS A 446 8.78 18.95 20.08
CA HIS A 446 9.63 19.07 18.90
C HIS A 446 10.46 20.36 18.85
N LEU A 447 10.11 21.41 19.61
CA LEU A 447 10.91 22.61 19.76
C LEU A 447 12.08 22.45 20.75
N ARG A 448 12.10 21.42 21.60
CA ARG A 448 13.18 21.19 22.59
C ARG A 448 14.57 21.10 21.95
N PRO A 449 14.78 20.31 20.90
CA PRO A 449 16.11 20.16 20.28
C PRO A 449 16.50 21.33 19.39
N LEU A 450 15.58 22.27 19.06
CA LEU A 450 15.82 23.35 18.12
C LEU A 450 16.49 24.57 18.77
N LYS A 451 17.40 25.20 18.02
CA LYS A 451 18.06 26.44 18.41
C LYS A 451 17.20 27.64 18.00
N LEU A 452 16.28 28.04 18.89
CA LEU A 452 15.39 29.17 18.69
C LEU A 452 16.08 30.50 19.02
N ASP A 453 15.59 31.59 18.44
CA ASP A 453 16.00 32.94 18.79
C ASP A 453 15.74 33.18 20.29
N PRO A 454 16.75 33.65 21.06
CA PRO A 454 16.61 33.92 22.51
C PRO A 454 15.51 34.90 22.89
N SER A 455 15.11 35.75 21.96
CA SER A 455 14.01 36.75 22.18
C SER A 455 12.61 36.10 22.19
N LEU A 456 12.49 34.82 21.76
CA LEU A 456 11.22 34.15 21.53
C LEU A 456 10.86 33.20 22.70
N ASP A 457 9.68 33.36 23.26
CA ASP A 457 9.14 32.38 24.20
C ASP A 457 8.66 31.13 23.48
N ARG A 458 9.20 29.97 23.88
CA ARG A 458 8.85 28.66 23.34
C ARG A 458 7.36 28.33 23.45
N ASN A 459 6.73 28.74 24.55
CA ASN A 459 5.32 28.46 24.76
C ASN A 459 4.45 29.31 23.83
N ALA A 460 4.79 30.61 23.68
CA ALA A 460 4.08 31.50 22.76
C ALA A 460 4.20 31.02 21.29
N ILE A 461 5.40 30.57 20.85
CA ILE A 461 5.58 30.00 19.52
C ILE A 461 4.77 28.72 19.36
N ALA A 462 4.82 27.80 20.35
CA ALA A 462 4.06 26.57 20.28
C ALA A 462 2.56 26.81 20.11
N ARG A 463 1.99 27.75 20.87
CA ARG A 463 0.59 28.14 20.72
C ARG A 463 0.30 28.78 19.37
N LYS A 464 1.12 29.74 18.93
CA LYS A 464 0.94 30.39 17.62
C LYS A 464 1.00 29.39 16.47
N MET A 465 1.95 28.43 16.52
CA MET A 465 2.10 27.40 15.46
C MET A 465 0.97 26.37 15.51
N ALA A 466 0.54 25.96 16.70
CA ALA A 466 -0.62 25.07 16.85
C ALA A 466 -1.88 25.70 16.26
N ALA A 467 -2.01 27.00 16.47
CA ALA A 467 -3.06 27.82 15.90
C ALA A 467 -3.02 27.83 14.37
N ALA A 468 -1.86 27.97 13.76
CA ALA A 468 -1.68 28.04 12.32
C ALA A 468 -1.73 26.67 11.60
N THR A 469 -1.80 25.56 12.33
CA THR A 469 -1.72 24.19 11.79
C THR A 469 -2.94 23.31 12.15
N PRO A 470 -4.17 23.74 11.80
CA PRO A 470 -5.36 22.93 12.07
C PRO A 470 -5.31 21.59 11.31
N GLY A 471 -5.73 20.51 11.98
CA GLY A 471 -5.79 19.18 11.40
C GLY A 471 -4.43 18.48 11.17
N PHE A 472 -3.32 19.10 11.59
CA PHE A 472 -2.00 18.48 11.47
C PHE A 472 -1.83 17.36 12.49
N THR A 473 -1.20 16.29 12.03
CA THR A 473 -0.80 15.17 12.88
C THR A 473 0.56 15.44 13.54
N GLY A 474 0.94 14.60 14.51
CA GLY A 474 2.26 14.69 15.13
C GLY A 474 3.43 14.58 14.14
N ALA A 475 3.27 13.77 13.08
CA ALA A 475 4.27 13.66 12.03
C ALA A 475 4.39 14.93 11.18
N ASP A 476 3.27 15.58 10.87
CA ASP A 476 3.26 16.85 10.13
C ASP A 476 3.94 17.96 10.94
N ILE A 477 3.66 18.02 12.25
CA ILE A 477 4.28 18.98 13.18
C ILE A 477 5.80 18.76 13.27
N ALA A 478 6.22 17.50 13.39
CA ALA A 478 7.65 17.16 13.37
C ALA A 478 8.31 17.59 12.06
N ASN A 479 7.62 17.41 10.94
CA ASN A 479 8.09 17.84 9.62
C ASN A 479 8.19 19.38 9.53
N VAL A 480 7.19 20.13 10.02
CA VAL A 480 7.23 21.60 10.08
C VAL A 480 8.44 22.07 10.88
N CYS A 481 8.69 21.49 12.06
CA CYS A 481 9.82 21.83 12.90
C CYS A 481 11.17 21.59 12.20
N ASN A 482 11.29 20.43 11.53
CA ASN A 482 12.48 20.10 10.74
C ASN A 482 12.66 21.03 9.54
N GLU A 483 11.59 21.31 8.79
CA GLU A 483 11.62 22.22 7.64
C GLU A 483 12.00 23.67 8.07
N ALA A 484 11.51 24.14 9.21
CA ALA A 484 11.90 25.45 9.73
C ALA A 484 13.40 25.53 10.01
N ALA A 485 13.99 24.48 10.57
CA ALA A 485 15.42 24.40 10.78
C ALA A 485 16.21 24.36 9.45
N LEU A 486 15.71 23.60 8.46
CA LEU A 486 16.32 23.55 7.12
C LEU A 486 16.24 24.89 6.38
N ILE A 487 15.13 25.62 6.53
CA ILE A 487 14.96 26.96 5.95
C ILE A 487 15.93 27.95 6.61
N ALA A 488 16.04 27.94 7.94
CA ALA A 488 16.99 28.78 8.68
C ALA A 488 18.44 28.49 8.24
N ALA A 489 18.82 27.22 8.13
CA ALA A 489 20.14 26.82 7.65
C ALA A 489 20.42 27.25 6.20
N ARG A 490 19.41 27.17 5.32
CA ARG A 490 19.52 27.62 3.92
C ARG A 490 19.80 29.11 3.82
N HIS A 491 19.23 29.92 4.72
CA HIS A 491 19.45 31.36 4.75
C HIS A 491 20.64 31.78 5.63
N LEU A 492 21.45 30.81 6.09
CA LEU A 492 22.64 31.01 6.94
C LEU A 492 22.33 31.77 8.24
N ASN A 493 21.12 31.58 8.78
CA ASN A 493 20.71 32.15 10.06
C ASN A 493 21.21 31.27 11.22
N GLU A 494 21.73 31.89 12.28
CA GLU A 494 22.18 31.16 13.48
C GLU A 494 21.03 30.65 14.35
N PHE A 495 19.89 31.27 14.26
CA PHE A 495 18.70 30.97 15.05
C PHE A 495 17.45 30.82 14.18
N ILE A 496 16.52 29.99 14.66
CA ILE A 496 15.23 29.80 14.02
C ILE A 496 14.26 30.84 14.57
N ASN A 497 13.60 31.61 13.69
CA ASN A 497 12.60 32.61 14.05
C ASN A 497 11.19 32.24 13.55
N VAL A 498 10.17 33.00 13.93
CA VAL A 498 8.77 32.77 13.59
C VAL A 498 8.55 32.70 12.08
N LYS A 499 9.24 33.54 11.29
CA LYS A 499 9.13 33.55 9.82
C LYS A 499 9.56 32.23 9.17
N HIS A 500 10.56 31.54 9.75
CA HIS A 500 10.98 30.23 9.25
C HIS A 500 9.91 29.17 9.48
N PHE A 501 9.18 29.23 10.60
CA PHE A 501 8.05 28.33 10.85
C PHE A 501 6.87 28.62 9.91
N GLU A 502 6.54 29.89 9.68
CA GLU A 502 5.49 30.29 8.73
C GLU A 502 5.81 29.78 7.32
N GLN A 503 7.05 29.95 6.86
CA GLN A 503 7.50 29.41 5.57
C GLN A 503 7.51 27.87 5.54
N ALA A 504 7.82 27.22 6.66
CA ALA A 504 7.77 25.76 6.77
C ALA A 504 6.33 25.25 6.67
N ILE A 505 5.39 25.90 7.34
CA ILE A 505 3.96 25.59 7.27
C ILE A 505 3.47 25.74 5.81
N ASP A 506 3.79 26.87 5.17
CA ASP A 506 3.45 27.09 3.76
C ASP A 506 4.00 26.00 2.85
N ARG A 507 5.23 25.53 3.13
CA ARG A 507 5.88 24.46 2.36
C ARG A 507 5.24 23.09 2.57
N VAL A 508 4.82 22.79 3.78
CA VAL A 508 4.16 21.52 4.11
C VAL A 508 2.76 21.46 3.52
N ILE A 509 2.00 22.57 3.58
CA ILE A 509 0.63 22.65 3.02
C ILE A 509 0.65 22.74 1.50
N GLY A 510 1.35 23.70 0.92
CA GLY A 510 1.32 24.04 -0.50
C GLY A 510 2.43 23.41 -1.34
N GLY A 511 3.45 22.83 -0.71
CA GLY A 511 4.64 22.33 -1.39
C GLY A 511 5.70 23.40 -1.66
N LEU A 512 6.71 23.05 -2.45
CA LEU A 512 7.82 23.95 -2.78
C LEU A 512 7.35 25.09 -3.69
N GLU A 513 7.76 26.30 -3.36
CA GLU A 513 7.56 27.50 -4.19
C GLU A 513 8.32 27.36 -5.53
N LYS A 514 7.61 27.58 -6.63
CA LYS A 514 8.15 27.50 -7.98
C LYS A 514 8.61 28.86 -8.49
N LYS A 515 9.78 29.31 -8.10
CA LYS A 515 10.36 30.60 -8.51
C LYS A 515 10.64 30.71 -10.02
N THR A 516 10.78 29.57 -10.69
CA THR A 516 11.07 29.51 -12.14
C THR A 516 9.85 29.48 -13.04
N GLN A 517 8.66 29.27 -12.47
CA GLN A 517 7.43 29.25 -13.23
C GLN A 517 6.90 30.67 -13.44
N VAL A 518 7.17 31.23 -14.61
CA VAL A 518 6.64 32.53 -15.03
C VAL A 518 5.22 32.32 -15.58
N LEU A 519 4.21 32.79 -14.86
CA LEU A 519 2.85 32.84 -15.35
C LEU A 519 2.72 33.96 -16.40
N GLN A 520 1.95 33.69 -17.46
CA GLN A 520 1.53 34.77 -18.39
C GLN A 520 0.77 35.84 -17.61
N PRO A 521 0.92 37.14 -17.95
CA PRO A 521 0.20 38.21 -17.22
C PRO A 521 -1.32 38.01 -17.17
N THR A 522 -1.90 37.46 -18.25
CA THR A 522 -3.31 37.09 -18.32
C THR A 522 -3.68 35.96 -17.38
N GLU A 523 -2.86 34.94 -17.29
CA GLU A 523 -3.05 33.80 -16.37
C GLU A 523 -2.90 34.26 -14.91
N LYS A 524 -1.85 35.07 -14.60
CA LYS A 524 -1.64 35.61 -13.27
C LYS A 524 -2.85 36.44 -12.81
N LYS A 525 -3.44 37.24 -13.74
CA LYS A 525 -4.64 37.99 -13.45
C LYS A 525 -5.83 37.08 -13.18
N THR A 526 -6.03 36.04 -13.96
CA THR A 526 -7.12 35.07 -13.75
C THR A 526 -6.98 34.37 -12.40
N VAL A 527 -5.77 33.89 -12.05
CA VAL A 527 -5.51 33.28 -10.73
C VAL A 527 -5.78 34.27 -9.59
N ALA A 528 -5.35 35.52 -9.72
CA ALA A 528 -5.57 36.51 -8.67
C ALA A 528 -7.07 36.78 -8.41
N TYR A 529 -7.88 36.86 -9.44
CA TYR A 529 -9.33 37.03 -9.28
C TYR A 529 -10.04 35.75 -8.83
N HIS A 530 -9.52 34.59 -9.20
CA HIS A 530 -10.00 33.29 -8.72
C HIS A 530 -9.82 33.19 -7.20
N GLU A 531 -8.60 33.43 -6.70
CA GLU A 531 -8.29 33.39 -5.27
C GLU A 531 -9.00 34.53 -4.50
N ALA A 532 -9.16 35.73 -5.12
CA ALA A 532 -9.95 36.79 -4.55
C ALA A 532 -11.42 36.40 -4.40
N GLY A 533 -11.97 35.64 -5.37
CA GLY A 533 -13.31 35.09 -5.27
C GLY A 533 -13.50 34.19 -4.06
N HIS A 534 -12.60 33.27 -3.83
CA HIS A 534 -12.61 32.42 -2.63
C HIS A 534 -12.51 33.25 -1.35
N ALA A 535 -11.59 34.20 -1.31
CA ALA A 535 -11.34 35.02 -0.13
C ALA A 535 -12.54 35.88 0.22
N VAL A 536 -13.14 36.59 -0.73
CA VAL A 536 -14.29 37.50 -0.51
C VAL A 536 -15.56 36.73 -0.15
N VAL A 537 -15.84 35.61 -0.89
CA VAL A 537 -17.01 34.78 -0.56
C VAL A 537 -16.88 34.21 0.85
N GLY A 538 -15.70 33.70 1.24
CA GLY A 538 -15.46 33.23 2.60
C GLY A 538 -15.56 34.33 3.67
N TRP A 539 -15.24 35.59 3.31
CA TRP A 539 -15.32 36.74 4.24
C TRP A 539 -16.76 37.14 4.58
N PHE A 540 -17.64 37.07 3.60
CA PHE A 540 -19.04 37.52 3.74
C PHE A 540 -20.06 36.40 3.99
N LEU A 541 -19.62 35.15 4.14
CA LEU A 541 -20.49 34.04 4.57
C LEU A 541 -20.31 33.76 6.06
N GLN A 542 -21.45 33.66 6.79
CA GLN A 542 -21.48 33.54 8.26
C GLN A 542 -20.78 32.27 8.76
N HIS A 543 -21.02 31.14 8.05
CA HIS A 543 -20.53 29.85 8.50
C HIS A 543 -19.24 29.39 7.79
N ALA A 544 -18.72 30.20 6.86
CA ALA A 544 -17.45 29.93 6.22
C ALA A 544 -16.30 30.07 7.22
N ASP A 545 -15.27 29.25 7.01
CA ASP A 545 -14.06 29.28 7.83
C ASP A 545 -13.31 30.60 7.67
N PRO A 546 -12.78 31.20 8.76
CA PRO A 546 -12.00 32.43 8.69
C PRO A 546 -10.77 32.28 7.80
N LEU A 547 -10.50 33.27 6.97
CA LEU A 547 -9.33 33.31 6.10
C LEU A 547 -8.09 33.71 6.91
N LEU A 548 -7.03 32.93 6.83
CA LEU A 548 -5.71 33.24 7.38
C LEU A 548 -4.84 33.98 6.37
N LYS A 549 -4.80 33.44 5.14
CA LYS A 549 -3.87 33.89 4.11
C LYS A 549 -4.37 33.49 2.73
N VAL A 550 -4.16 34.34 1.75
CA VAL A 550 -4.38 34.05 0.35
C VAL A 550 -3.12 34.36 -0.46
N SER A 551 -2.74 33.52 -1.41
CA SER A 551 -1.50 33.67 -2.18
C SER A 551 -1.68 33.23 -3.61
N ILE A 552 -1.08 33.97 -4.53
CA ILE A 552 -1.02 33.62 -5.98
C ILE A 552 0.39 33.14 -6.39
N ILE A 553 1.25 32.83 -5.42
CA ILE A 553 2.58 32.25 -5.68
C ILE A 553 2.39 30.78 -6.02
N PRO A 554 2.82 30.30 -7.20
CA PRO A 554 2.66 28.90 -7.58
C PRO A 554 3.43 27.96 -6.64
N ARG A 555 2.72 26.97 -6.09
CA ARG A 555 3.30 25.94 -5.22
C ARG A 555 2.80 24.55 -5.61
N GLY A 556 3.69 23.57 -5.62
CA GLY A 556 3.33 22.19 -5.92
C GLY A 556 2.57 22.06 -7.26
N LYS A 557 1.30 21.68 -7.21
CA LYS A 557 0.40 21.58 -8.38
C LYS A 557 -0.52 22.80 -8.54
N GLY A 558 -0.65 23.62 -7.49
CA GLY A 558 -1.54 24.80 -7.47
C GLY A 558 -0.85 26.02 -8.02
N LEU A 559 -1.63 26.90 -8.68
CA LEU A 559 -1.20 28.20 -9.17
C LEU A 559 -1.42 29.29 -8.14
N GLY A 560 -2.33 29.09 -7.19
CA GLY A 560 -2.61 29.90 -6.03
C GLY A 560 -3.20 29.02 -4.91
N TYR A 561 -3.40 29.57 -3.73
CA TYR A 561 -4.11 28.90 -2.65
C TYR A 561 -4.63 29.89 -1.61
N ALA A 562 -5.77 29.58 -1.03
CA ALA A 562 -6.32 30.26 0.13
C ALA A 562 -6.25 29.33 1.33
N GLN A 563 -5.67 29.80 2.42
CA GLN A 563 -5.59 29.08 3.69
C GLN A 563 -6.66 29.59 4.64
N TYR A 564 -7.50 28.67 5.06
CA TYR A 564 -8.57 28.94 6.03
C TYR A 564 -8.23 28.32 7.37
N LEU A 565 -8.87 28.82 8.41
CA LEU A 565 -8.80 28.30 9.75
C LEU A 565 -10.07 27.49 10.04
N PRO A 566 -10.09 26.18 9.77
CA PRO A 566 -11.26 25.38 10.08
C PRO A 566 -11.48 25.39 11.60
N LYS A 567 -12.73 25.62 12.01
CA LYS A 567 -13.13 25.46 13.41
C LYS A 567 -13.00 23.98 13.79
N GLU A 568 -12.44 23.69 14.96
CA GLU A 568 -12.41 22.34 15.52
C GLU A 568 -13.83 21.96 15.95
N GLN A 569 -14.62 21.48 14.99
CA GLN A 569 -16.02 21.14 15.15
C GLN A 569 -16.24 19.73 14.62
N TYR A 570 -16.90 18.89 15.44
CA TYR A 570 -17.20 17.51 15.08
C TYR A 570 -18.56 17.33 14.39
N LEU A 571 -19.47 18.28 14.62
CA LEU A 571 -20.81 18.26 14.05
C LEU A 571 -21.00 19.48 13.14
N TYR A 572 -21.35 19.23 11.89
CA TYR A 572 -21.65 20.28 10.91
C TYR A 572 -23.13 20.34 10.62
N THR A 573 -23.71 21.55 10.62
CA THR A 573 -25.08 21.76 10.17
C THR A 573 -25.14 21.82 8.63
N ARG A 574 -26.35 21.70 8.08
CA ARG A 574 -26.60 21.81 6.64
C ARG A 574 -26.14 23.18 6.09
N GLU A 575 -26.40 24.24 6.83
CA GLU A 575 -26.03 25.61 6.47
C GLU A 575 -24.51 25.79 6.44
N GLN A 576 -23.80 25.20 7.41
CA GLN A 576 -22.34 25.26 7.46
C GLN A 576 -21.69 24.55 6.25
N LEU A 577 -22.20 23.36 5.91
CA LEU A 577 -21.72 22.62 4.74
C LEU A 577 -22.06 23.35 3.43
N PHE A 578 -23.23 24.00 3.37
CA PHE A 578 -23.65 24.79 2.21
C PHE A 578 -22.77 26.03 2.02
N ASP A 579 -22.52 26.82 3.07
CA ASP A 579 -21.63 28.00 3.01
C ASP A 579 -20.20 27.59 2.61
N ARG A 580 -19.76 26.44 3.08
CA ARG A 580 -18.46 25.87 2.70
C ARG A 580 -18.38 25.49 1.20
N MET A 581 -19.48 24.96 0.65
CA MET A 581 -19.58 24.71 -0.80
C MET A 581 -19.57 26.02 -1.58
N CYS A 582 -20.31 27.06 -1.13
CA CYS A 582 -20.30 28.39 -1.74
C CYS A 582 -18.91 29.00 -1.76
N MET A 583 -18.17 28.90 -0.65
CA MET A 583 -16.78 29.36 -0.56
C MET A 583 -15.87 28.68 -1.58
N MET A 584 -15.99 27.33 -1.74
CA MET A 584 -15.21 26.59 -2.73
C MET A 584 -15.59 26.93 -4.17
N LEU A 585 -16.82 27.37 -4.44
CA LEU A 585 -17.27 27.82 -5.75
C LEU A 585 -16.85 29.26 -6.11
N GLY A 586 -16.39 30.04 -5.10
CA GLY A 586 -16.02 31.45 -5.24
C GLY A 586 -15.07 31.73 -6.38
N GLY A 587 -14.03 30.93 -6.55
CA GLY A 587 -13.05 31.10 -7.63
C GLY A 587 -13.66 30.91 -9.02
N ARG A 588 -14.44 29.85 -9.23
CA ARG A 588 -15.14 29.58 -10.49
C ARG A 588 -16.12 30.69 -10.85
N VAL A 589 -16.85 31.20 -9.86
CA VAL A 589 -17.82 32.26 -10.08
C VAL A 589 -17.13 33.59 -10.40
N ALA A 590 -16.02 33.90 -9.71
CA ALA A 590 -15.22 35.10 -10.01
C ALA A 590 -14.67 35.06 -11.45
N GLU A 591 -14.15 33.92 -11.93
CA GLU A 591 -13.74 33.77 -13.33
C GLU A 591 -14.88 34.13 -14.29
N ARG A 592 -16.10 33.63 -14.03
CA ARG A 592 -17.28 33.88 -14.88
C ARG A 592 -17.69 35.34 -14.87
N VAL A 593 -17.71 36.01 -13.71
CA VAL A 593 -18.17 37.38 -13.56
C VAL A 593 -17.21 38.42 -14.14
N PHE A 594 -15.88 38.20 -14.01
CA PHE A 594 -14.87 39.16 -14.41
C PHE A 594 -14.29 38.94 -15.82
N PHE A 595 -14.27 37.67 -16.28
CA PHE A 595 -13.64 37.34 -17.57
C PHE A 595 -14.60 36.74 -18.58
N ASP A 596 -15.84 36.44 -18.20
CA ASP A 596 -16.83 35.69 -19.01
C ASP A 596 -16.23 34.39 -19.59
N ARG A 597 -15.25 33.85 -18.92
CA ARG A 597 -14.53 32.63 -19.32
C ARG A 597 -14.32 31.76 -18.08
N ILE A 598 -14.34 30.43 -18.31
CA ILE A 598 -14.10 29.46 -17.28
C ILE A 598 -12.82 28.69 -17.61
N THR A 599 -11.98 28.45 -16.63
CA THR A 599 -10.71 27.76 -16.81
C THR A 599 -10.70 26.37 -16.15
N THR A 600 -9.67 25.59 -16.40
CA THR A 600 -9.45 24.30 -15.73
C THR A 600 -8.97 24.45 -14.28
N GLY A 601 -8.68 25.67 -13.81
CA GLY A 601 -8.15 25.94 -12.47
C GLY A 601 -9.05 25.44 -11.35
N ALA A 602 -10.36 25.57 -11.50
CA ALA A 602 -11.35 25.13 -10.51
C ALA A 602 -11.62 23.61 -10.46
N HIS A 603 -10.76 22.76 -11.07
CA HIS A 603 -10.99 21.31 -11.11
C HIS A 603 -11.00 20.68 -9.70
N ASP A 604 -10.06 21.07 -8.84
CA ASP A 604 -9.96 20.53 -7.48
C ASP A 604 -11.12 21.01 -6.60
N ASP A 605 -11.51 22.27 -6.75
CA ASP A 605 -12.63 22.86 -6.00
C ASP A 605 -13.96 22.20 -6.38
N LEU A 606 -14.22 22.01 -7.68
CA LEU A 606 -15.40 21.29 -8.16
C LEU A 606 -15.44 19.84 -7.66
N LYS A 607 -14.29 19.17 -7.61
CA LYS A 607 -14.19 17.82 -7.05
C LYS A 607 -14.59 17.80 -5.58
N LYS A 608 -14.08 18.74 -4.78
CA LYS A 608 -14.42 18.87 -3.34
C LYS A 608 -15.89 19.19 -3.14
N VAL A 609 -16.43 20.14 -3.93
CA VAL A 609 -17.87 20.50 -3.89
C VAL A 609 -18.74 19.29 -4.18
N THR A 610 -18.42 18.54 -5.26
CA THR A 610 -19.17 17.34 -5.63
C THR A 610 -19.10 16.27 -4.52
N GLN A 611 -17.92 16.01 -3.95
CA GLN A 611 -17.76 15.07 -2.85
C GLN A 611 -18.58 15.51 -1.61
N SER A 612 -18.57 16.79 -1.29
CA SER A 612 -19.37 17.34 -0.18
C SER A 612 -20.87 17.17 -0.42
N ALA A 613 -21.34 17.43 -1.64
CA ALA A 613 -22.75 17.26 -2.00
C ALA A 613 -23.19 15.80 -1.91
N TYR A 614 -22.40 14.87 -2.46
CA TYR A 614 -22.69 13.43 -2.33
C TYR A 614 -22.70 12.99 -0.86
N ALA A 615 -21.73 13.46 -0.05
CA ALA A 615 -21.70 13.11 1.37
C ALA A 615 -22.96 13.60 2.11
N GLN A 616 -23.42 14.83 1.85
CA GLN A 616 -24.64 15.39 2.47
C GLN A 616 -25.88 14.57 2.11
N ILE A 617 -26.01 14.13 0.88
CA ILE A 617 -27.23 13.45 0.40
C ILE A 617 -27.17 11.96 0.72
N VAL A 618 -26.05 11.30 0.46
CA VAL A 618 -25.93 9.83 0.54
C VAL A 618 -25.53 9.34 1.93
N GLN A 619 -24.58 10.02 2.60
CA GLN A 619 -24.07 9.58 3.91
C GLN A 619 -24.78 10.22 5.09
N PHE A 620 -25.09 11.52 5.01
CA PHE A 620 -25.64 12.26 6.14
C PHE A 620 -27.17 12.35 6.12
N GLY A 621 -27.84 11.87 5.03
CA GLY A 621 -29.29 11.88 4.92
C GLY A 621 -29.90 13.28 5.00
N MET A 622 -29.21 14.32 4.46
CA MET A 622 -29.63 15.71 4.53
C MET A 622 -30.59 16.15 3.41
N SER A 623 -31.05 15.23 2.55
CA SER A 623 -32.07 15.50 1.52
C SER A 623 -33.43 15.02 1.96
N GLU A 624 -34.45 15.85 1.82
CA GLU A 624 -35.85 15.50 2.13
C GLU A 624 -36.42 14.50 1.11
N LYS A 625 -35.99 14.56 -0.17
CA LYS A 625 -36.48 13.67 -1.22
C LYS A 625 -35.92 12.28 -1.11
N VAL A 626 -34.60 12.16 -0.83
CA VAL A 626 -33.95 10.86 -0.61
C VAL A 626 -34.32 10.27 0.75
N GLY A 627 -34.59 11.12 1.73
CA GLY A 627 -35.03 10.74 3.08
C GLY A 627 -33.87 10.54 4.06
N GLN A 628 -34.21 10.11 5.28
CA GLN A 628 -33.27 9.91 6.40
C GLN A 628 -32.58 8.54 6.27
N VAL A 629 -31.84 8.34 5.19
CA VAL A 629 -31.10 7.12 4.89
C VAL A 629 -29.62 7.41 4.76
N SER A 630 -28.77 6.44 5.10
CA SER A 630 -27.34 6.53 4.97
C SER A 630 -26.82 5.32 4.19
N PHE A 631 -26.09 5.58 3.13
CA PHE A 631 -25.43 4.57 2.32
C PHE A 631 -23.92 4.82 2.34
N ASP A 632 -23.13 3.75 2.45
CA ASP A 632 -21.69 3.86 2.36
C ASP A 632 -21.28 4.21 0.92
N LEU A 633 -20.55 5.33 0.77
CA LEU A 633 -19.92 5.65 -0.50
C LEU A 633 -18.71 4.73 -0.72
N PRO A 634 -18.55 4.19 -1.95
CA PRO A 634 -17.41 3.37 -2.27
C PRO A 634 -16.12 4.14 -2.06
N ARG A 635 -15.18 3.53 -1.36
CA ARG A 635 -13.87 4.13 -1.14
C ARG A 635 -13.06 4.12 -2.42
N GLN A 636 -12.21 5.12 -2.59
CA GLN A 636 -11.36 5.25 -3.79
C GLN A 636 -10.47 4.01 -3.95
N GLY A 637 -10.69 3.23 -5.02
CA GLY A 637 -9.98 1.96 -5.31
C GLY A 637 -10.71 0.69 -4.87
N GLU A 638 -11.90 0.78 -4.28
CA GLU A 638 -12.74 -0.37 -3.98
C GLU A 638 -13.59 -0.73 -5.19
N MET A 639 -13.54 -1.98 -5.62
CA MET A 639 -14.35 -2.46 -6.73
C MET A 639 -15.77 -2.70 -6.21
N VAL A 640 -16.67 -1.78 -6.46
CA VAL A 640 -18.08 -1.91 -6.11
C VAL A 640 -18.74 -2.80 -7.15
N LEU A 641 -19.07 -4.02 -6.75
CA LEU A 641 -19.77 -4.96 -7.62
C LEU A 641 -21.27 -4.63 -7.74
N GLU A 642 -21.88 -4.07 -6.69
CA GLU A 642 -23.28 -3.68 -6.66
C GLU A 642 -23.46 -2.39 -5.84
N LYS A 643 -24.31 -1.47 -6.32
CA LYS A 643 -24.73 -0.30 -5.53
C LYS A 643 -25.66 -0.74 -4.40
N PRO A 644 -25.58 -0.16 -3.20
CA PRO A 644 -26.45 -0.52 -2.08
C PRO A 644 -27.90 -0.01 -2.23
N TYR A 645 -28.25 0.58 -3.37
CA TYR A 645 -29.56 1.15 -3.66
C TYR A 645 -29.94 0.93 -5.12
N SER A 646 -31.27 1.06 -5.41
CA SER A 646 -31.82 0.87 -6.75
C SER A 646 -31.40 1.96 -7.73
N GLU A 647 -31.49 1.70 -9.04
CA GLU A 647 -31.19 2.71 -10.08
C GLU A 647 -32.10 3.95 -9.97
N ALA A 648 -33.37 3.78 -9.59
CA ALA A 648 -34.28 4.91 -9.37
C ALA A 648 -33.80 5.80 -8.20
N THR A 649 -33.26 5.22 -7.14
CA THR A 649 -32.63 5.99 -6.06
C THR A 649 -31.35 6.66 -6.53
N ALA A 650 -30.56 6.02 -7.39
CA ALA A 650 -29.36 6.61 -7.97
C ALA A 650 -29.70 7.86 -8.80
N GLU A 651 -30.72 7.81 -9.67
CA GLU A 651 -31.19 8.95 -10.45
C GLU A 651 -31.62 10.12 -9.54
N LEU A 652 -32.38 9.81 -8.49
CA LEU A 652 -32.82 10.79 -7.49
C LEU A 652 -31.64 11.44 -6.76
N ILE A 653 -30.63 10.64 -6.37
CA ILE A 653 -29.40 11.15 -5.74
C ILE A 653 -28.68 12.10 -6.71
N ASP A 654 -28.50 11.70 -7.97
CA ASP A 654 -27.82 12.52 -8.97
C ASP A 654 -28.57 13.84 -9.24
N GLU A 655 -29.91 13.82 -9.24
CA GLU A 655 -30.73 15.02 -9.37
C GLU A 655 -30.55 15.95 -8.17
N GLU A 656 -30.67 15.44 -6.94
CA GLU A 656 -30.50 16.22 -5.72
C GLU A 656 -29.08 16.79 -5.56
N VAL A 657 -28.05 16.03 -5.98
CA VAL A 657 -26.67 16.53 -5.96
C VAL A 657 -26.51 17.71 -6.92
N ARG A 658 -27.03 17.60 -8.16
CA ARG A 658 -26.99 18.71 -9.12
C ARG A 658 -27.73 19.91 -8.60
N ASP A 659 -28.94 19.73 -8.07
CA ASP A 659 -29.75 20.81 -7.51
C ASP A 659 -29.06 21.51 -6.35
N LEU A 660 -28.43 20.74 -5.45
CA LEU A 660 -27.66 21.29 -4.32
C LEU A 660 -26.45 22.11 -4.80
N VAL A 661 -25.70 21.60 -5.79
CA VAL A 661 -24.55 22.31 -6.37
C VAL A 661 -25.00 23.55 -7.12
N ASP A 662 -26.10 23.48 -7.88
CA ASP A 662 -26.63 24.63 -8.61
C ASP A 662 -27.15 25.72 -7.67
N ARG A 663 -27.84 25.38 -6.59
CA ARG A 663 -28.24 26.34 -5.55
C ARG A 663 -27.02 27.02 -4.90
N ALA A 664 -25.97 26.26 -4.59
CA ALA A 664 -24.74 26.82 -4.04
C ALA A 664 -24.05 27.75 -5.06
N PHE A 665 -24.05 27.38 -6.34
CA PHE A 665 -23.50 28.18 -7.42
C PHE A 665 -24.28 29.49 -7.60
N GLN A 666 -25.60 29.46 -7.63
CA GLN A 666 -26.45 30.67 -7.75
C GLN A 666 -26.27 31.60 -6.55
N ARG A 667 -26.28 31.07 -5.32
CA ARG A 667 -26.02 31.85 -4.12
C ARG A 667 -24.64 32.55 -4.15
N THR A 668 -23.62 31.80 -4.62
CA THR A 668 -22.27 32.35 -4.77
C THR A 668 -22.23 33.44 -5.86
N LEU A 669 -22.96 33.23 -6.97
CA LEU A 669 -23.04 34.19 -8.07
C LEU A 669 -23.68 35.51 -7.60
N GLU A 670 -24.80 35.44 -6.89
CA GLU A 670 -25.45 36.60 -6.31
C GLU A 670 -24.50 37.36 -5.40
N LEU A 671 -23.79 36.67 -4.50
CA LEU A 671 -22.86 37.29 -3.56
C LEU A 671 -21.67 37.95 -4.30
N VAL A 672 -21.09 37.31 -5.30
CA VAL A 672 -19.96 37.86 -6.06
C VAL A 672 -20.39 39.06 -6.90
N ILE A 673 -21.61 39.08 -7.43
CA ILE A 673 -22.15 40.26 -8.14
C ILE A 673 -22.39 41.41 -7.16
N GLU A 674 -22.97 41.13 -5.98
CA GLU A 674 -23.19 42.14 -4.92
C GLU A 674 -21.86 42.74 -4.43
N LYS A 675 -20.83 41.91 -4.26
CA LYS A 675 -19.52 42.30 -3.74
C LYS A 675 -18.46 42.46 -4.86
N ARG A 676 -18.88 42.80 -6.07
CA ARG A 676 -17.99 42.90 -7.22
C ARG A 676 -16.80 43.84 -7.01
N GLU A 677 -17.05 44.99 -6.44
CA GLU A 677 -16.00 46.00 -6.14
C GLU A 677 -14.95 45.46 -5.15
N GLN A 678 -15.42 44.75 -4.13
CA GLN A 678 -14.56 44.14 -3.11
C GLN A 678 -13.66 43.05 -3.72
N VAL A 679 -14.22 42.19 -4.59
CA VAL A 679 -13.43 41.17 -5.31
C VAL A 679 -12.37 41.81 -6.20
N GLU A 680 -12.72 42.93 -6.85
CA GLU A 680 -11.80 43.67 -7.71
C GLU A 680 -10.66 44.33 -6.88
N MET A 681 -10.96 44.93 -5.72
CA MET A 681 -9.95 45.48 -4.82
C MET A 681 -8.97 44.44 -4.33
N VAL A 682 -9.50 43.30 -3.84
CA VAL A 682 -8.66 42.15 -3.38
C VAL A 682 -7.82 41.57 -4.51
N GLY A 683 -8.42 41.38 -5.71
CA GLY A 683 -7.71 40.89 -6.87
C GLY A 683 -6.57 41.77 -7.36
N LYS A 684 -6.77 43.09 -7.34
CA LYS A 684 -5.71 44.07 -7.65
C LYS A 684 -4.61 44.06 -6.60
N ARG A 685 -4.96 44.03 -5.32
CA ARG A 685 -3.98 43.96 -4.22
C ARG A 685 -3.17 42.67 -4.23
N LEU A 686 -3.80 41.52 -4.62
CA LEU A 686 -3.10 40.27 -4.83
C LEU A 686 -2.09 40.34 -5.99
N LEU A 687 -2.42 41.04 -7.07
CA LEU A 687 -1.47 41.25 -8.18
C LEU A 687 -0.24 42.06 -7.77
N GLU A 688 -0.40 43.00 -6.82
CA GLU A 688 0.66 43.85 -6.31
C GLU A 688 1.52 43.14 -5.24
N LYS A 689 0.87 42.56 -4.22
CA LYS A 689 1.53 42.02 -3.02
C LYS A 689 1.79 40.52 -3.11
N GLU A 690 1.12 39.80 -4.04
CA GLU A 690 1.17 38.34 -4.26
C GLU A 690 0.68 37.48 -3.08
N VAL A 691 0.67 38.02 -1.88
CA VAL A 691 0.22 37.37 -0.64
C VAL A 691 -0.52 38.38 0.20
N LEU A 692 -1.72 38.05 0.65
CA LEU A 692 -2.51 38.84 1.58
C LEU A 692 -2.78 38.07 2.86
N ASP A 693 -2.61 38.76 4.01
CA ASP A 693 -2.89 38.21 5.33
C ASP A 693 -4.27 38.69 5.83
N LYS A 694 -4.74 38.16 6.98
CA LYS A 694 -5.99 38.62 7.63
C LYS A 694 -6.00 40.10 7.85
N ALA A 695 -4.86 40.73 8.21
CA ALA A 695 -4.76 42.18 8.43
C ALA A 695 -5.01 42.97 7.15
N ASP A 696 -4.45 42.56 6.03
CA ASP A 696 -4.69 43.18 4.72
C ASP A 696 -6.17 43.08 4.31
N MET A 697 -6.82 41.95 4.61
CA MET A 697 -8.24 41.76 4.32
C MET A 697 -9.13 42.69 5.17
N ILE A 698 -8.77 42.91 6.44
CA ILE A 698 -9.47 43.87 7.29
C ILE A 698 -9.28 45.30 6.78
N GLU A 699 -8.10 45.65 6.28
CA GLU A 699 -7.83 46.96 5.66
C GLU A 699 -8.70 47.18 4.41
N LEU A 700 -8.84 46.12 3.57
CA LEU A 700 -9.56 46.25 2.30
C LEU A 700 -11.09 46.13 2.42
N LEU A 701 -11.56 45.22 3.27
CA LEU A 701 -12.99 44.85 3.36
C LEU A 701 -13.66 45.28 4.66
N GLY A 702 -12.90 45.83 5.61
CA GLY A 702 -13.36 46.07 6.98
C GLY A 702 -13.40 44.80 7.83
N PRO A 703 -13.73 44.91 9.13
CA PRO A 703 -13.88 43.75 9.99
C PRO A 703 -14.97 42.81 9.46
N ARG A 704 -14.80 41.52 9.69
CA ARG A 704 -15.79 40.52 9.27
C ARG A 704 -17.13 40.83 9.96
N PRO A 705 -18.27 40.82 9.22
CA PRO A 705 -19.57 41.25 9.77
C PRO A 705 -20.21 40.28 10.77
N PHE A 706 -19.51 39.22 11.15
CA PHE A 706 -19.98 38.17 12.06
C PHE A 706 -19.07 38.08 13.28
N GLU A 707 -19.65 37.79 14.45
CA GLU A 707 -18.86 37.51 15.65
C GLU A 707 -18.01 36.24 15.43
N GLU A 708 -16.70 36.40 15.38
CA GLU A 708 -15.77 35.30 15.48
C GLU A 708 -15.73 34.90 16.96
N LYS A 709 -16.10 33.64 17.28
CA LYS A 709 -15.91 33.12 18.63
C LYS A 709 -14.43 33.21 18.99
N SER A 710 -14.10 34.02 19.98
CA SER A 710 -12.76 34.43 20.37
C SER A 710 -11.87 33.35 21.01
N THR A 711 -12.38 32.11 21.18
CA THR A 711 -11.65 31.01 21.82
C THR A 711 -10.27 30.74 21.21
N TYR A 712 -10.07 31.15 19.97
CA TYR A 712 -8.82 30.95 19.25
C TYR A 712 -7.79 32.03 19.52
N GLU A 713 -8.25 33.29 19.55
CA GLU A 713 -7.42 34.47 19.92
C GLU A 713 -7.02 34.37 21.38
N GLU A 714 -7.97 34.01 22.27
CA GLU A 714 -7.70 33.74 23.69
C GLU A 714 -6.63 32.65 23.89
N PHE A 715 -6.66 31.60 23.07
CA PHE A 715 -5.63 30.54 23.12
C PHE A 715 -4.25 31.07 22.71
N VAL A 716 -4.17 31.86 21.65
CA VAL A 716 -2.89 32.44 21.19
C VAL A 716 -2.33 33.40 22.21
N GLU A 717 -3.18 34.23 22.82
CA GLU A 717 -2.81 35.18 23.86
C GLU A 717 -2.50 34.51 25.20
N GLY A 718 -2.97 33.29 25.43
CA GLY A 718 -2.74 32.52 26.65
C GLY A 718 -3.58 32.98 27.82
N THR A 719 -4.73 33.64 27.56
CA THR A 719 -5.62 34.21 28.59
C THR A 719 -6.68 33.22 29.11
N GLY A 720 -6.83 32.01 28.50
CA GLY A 720 -7.76 30.96 28.93
C GLY A 720 -7.09 29.81 29.67
N SER A 721 -7.89 28.93 30.30
CA SER A 721 -7.41 27.64 30.86
C SER A 721 -7.20 26.64 29.75
N PHE A 722 -6.06 26.71 29.07
CA PHE A 722 -5.75 25.95 27.87
C PHE A 722 -4.66 24.89 28.10
N GLU A 723 -4.44 24.47 29.33
CA GLU A 723 -3.55 23.33 29.62
C GLU A 723 -4.31 22.02 29.46
N GLU A 724 -3.65 21.02 28.89
CA GLU A 724 -4.19 19.66 28.87
C GLU A 724 -4.34 19.15 30.31
N ASP A 725 -5.46 18.53 30.62
CA ASP A 725 -5.61 17.85 31.90
C ASP A 725 -4.74 16.58 31.88
N THR A 726 -3.60 16.66 32.56
CA THR A 726 -2.67 15.56 32.72
C THR A 726 -2.86 14.86 34.07
N SER A 727 -3.97 15.11 34.78
CA SER A 727 -4.27 14.48 36.06
C SER A 727 -4.46 12.97 35.89
N LEU A 728 -3.73 12.20 36.66
CA LEU A 728 -3.85 10.75 36.66
C LEU A 728 -4.86 10.28 37.71
N PRO A 729 -5.66 9.24 37.43
CA PRO A 729 -6.45 8.56 38.45
C PRO A 729 -5.59 8.15 39.65
N GLU A 730 -6.17 8.18 40.85
CA GLU A 730 -5.40 7.97 42.09
C GLU A 730 -4.60 6.67 42.06
N GLY A 731 -5.16 5.58 41.54
CA GLY A 731 -4.48 4.29 41.42
C GLY A 731 -3.29 4.27 40.44
N LEU A 732 -3.16 5.30 39.60
CA LEU A 732 -2.07 5.44 38.64
C LEU A 732 -1.06 6.53 39.04
N LYS A 733 -1.31 7.31 40.08
CA LYS A 733 -0.40 8.39 40.52
C LYS A 733 0.97 7.86 40.97
N ASP A 734 1.01 6.65 41.55
CA ASP A 734 2.20 6.03 42.09
C ASP A 734 2.92 5.09 41.15
N TRP A 735 2.51 5.05 39.87
CA TRP A 735 3.06 4.15 38.83
C TRP A 735 4.59 4.28 38.63
N ASN A 736 5.18 5.41 39.01
CA ASN A 736 6.61 5.70 38.84
C ASN A 736 7.41 5.66 40.14
N LYS A 737 6.79 5.36 41.29
CA LYS A 737 7.51 5.17 42.52
C LYS A 737 8.22 3.80 42.45
N GLU A 738 9.56 3.80 42.41
CA GLU A 738 10.35 2.61 42.68
C GLU A 738 9.96 2.09 44.08
N ARG A 739 9.63 0.82 44.19
CA ARG A 739 9.48 0.16 45.49
C ARG A 739 10.81 0.28 46.17
N GLY A 740 10.94 1.26 47.07
CA GLY A 740 11.99 1.28 48.03
C GLY A 740 11.97 -0.05 48.80
N GLU A 741 13.13 -0.65 48.93
CA GLU A 741 13.38 -1.87 49.70
C GLU A 741 12.49 -1.90 50.94
N THR A 742 11.59 -2.87 50.97
CA THR A 742 10.86 -3.21 52.19
C THR A 742 11.93 -3.56 53.23
N GLN A 743 12.21 -2.64 54.16
CA GLN A 743 12.92 -2.98 55.39
C GLN A 743 12.10 -4.10 56.03
N GLU A 744 12.60 -5.33 55.93
CA GLU A 744 12.15 -6.40 56.80
C GLU A 744 12.40 -5.94 58.23
N GLU A 745 11.34 -5.58 58.97
CA GLU A 745 11.40 -5.52 60.40
C GLU A 745 11.82 -6.92 60.92
N PRO A 746 12.88 -7.01 61.72
CA PRO A 746 13.28 -8.28 62.31
C PRO A 746 12.14 -8.79 63.20
N PRO A 747 11.86 -10.12 63.19
CA PRO A 747 10.77 -10.69 63.97
C PRO A 747 10.99 -10.43 65.47
N ALA A 748 9.97 -9.78 66.07
CA ALA A 748 9.94 -9.51 67.49
C ALA A 748 10.17 -10.81 68.26
N SER A 749 11.27 -10.85 69.05
CA SER A 749 11.60 -11.93 69.96
C SER A 749 10.49 -12.11 70.99
N GLN A 750 9.78 -13.21 70.94
CA GLN A 750 8.87 -13.66 71.99
C GLN A 750 9.67 -13.97 73.21
N GLU A 751 9.74 -13.06 74.18
CA GLU A 751 10.13 -13.36 75.55
C GLU A 751 9.11 -14.33 76.12
N LYS A 752 9.60 -15.55 76.40
CA LYS A 752 8.92 -16.51 77.27
C LYS A 752 8.89 -15.96 78.70
N GLN A 753 7.75 -15.55 79.21
CA GLN A 753 7.52 -15.49 80.65
C GLN A 753 7.13 -16.88 81.14
N ALA A 754 8.07 -17.46 81.88
CA ALA A 754 7.82 -18.58 82.72
C ALA A 754 7.49 -18.04 84.13
N ALA A 755 6.31 -18.32 84.63
CA ALA A 755 5.99 -18.61 86.02
C ALA A 755 4.54 -19.14 86.09
#